data_ad2bced981193fee2beb2ba78a3adedf
#
_entry.id   ad2bced981193fee2beb2ba78a3adedf
#
_cell.length_a   1.000
_cell.length_b   1.000
_cell.length_c   1.000
_cell.angle_alpha   90.00
_cell.angle_beta   90.00
_cell.angle_gamma   90.00
#
_symmetry.space_group_name_H-M   'P 1'
#
loop_
_entity.id
_entity.type
_entity.pdbx_description
1 polymer ?
#
loop_
_entity_poly.entity_id
_entity_poly.type
_entity_poly.pdbx_seq_one_letter_code
_entity_poly.pdbx_strand_id
1 'polypeptide(L)'
;MEAASWVLEAAKKAAEGAEGNLDVLVGAVGGTLCLVLGGVIVGRCVLWRGEVSEGWMWSDHLSCRSLAWLELVVGKGVSYPGGEKPPSQRQKHRGRWLDRGLKLPKGWKYVGAQASHEATEEAIFQETGERVYLGGEPSGRQTWVFDPSFRGVDPPAFEPSTNCNSADLLFRSQQLAAWRGPKPSTATPANSQEACRKGIAFYQMLQCDDGHFAGDYGGPMFLMPGLIIVCHITGFDLGPRKDAMITYLRNHQQADGGWGTHIEAASTMFGTVLSYVSLRLLGVSSADTQCMHAREFIRAQGGAVSCPSWAKFWLSLLGVHEWQGVNSIPAEMWLLPLWFPFHPGKLWCHCRMVYLPMCYLYCSRFENPAKHSDPVIQQLRCELYVTPYDQVKWDANRHTCCPLDDYSPVTLFQKAAHNVLAVYETYLPLWRIPPFNWLRKAGIKFAMRYINSEDLQTNYIDIGPVNKTLNMLSVWADAGNAKTKQFYMHAARLDDYLWVAEDGMKMQGYNGSQSWDTSFAVQAVIESGMGEEFPLLCQRIYTFLERTQILSTEVSRLSVPMQYEELRMRKMFFRHVSMGGWPFSTSAHGWPISDCTAEGLKGMLGLLPLKCVREVSDGRFGDQRLFDAVNVLLSYQNADGGWATYENNRGYGFYEWMNPSEVFGDIMIDYSYVECSSAAMTALKKFSEKHPGHRAAEIRG
;
A
#
# COMPACT_ATOMS: atom_id res chain seq x y z
N MET A 1 -16.70 -13.56 42.61
CA MET A 1 -16.52 -14.93 42.18
C MET A 1 -17.78 -15.48 41.50
N GLU A 2 -18.99 -15.18 41.99
CA GLU A 2 -20.24 -15.66 41.34
C GLU A 2 -20.45 -15.15 39.90
N ALA A 3 -20.12 -13.89 39.60
CA ALA A 3 -20.19 -13.32 38.25
C ALA A 3 -19.24 -14.03 37.25
N ALA A 4 -18.09 -14.44 37.72
CA ALA A 4 -17.12 -15.17 36.89
C ALA A 4 -17.57 -16.62 36.58
N SER A 5 -18.29 -17.24 37.51
CA SER A 5 -18.89 -18.58 37.33
C SER A 5 -20.01 -18.54 36.28
N TRP A 6 -20.86 -17.52 36.33
CA TRP A 6 -21.97 -17.35 35.39
C TRP A 6 -21.49 -17.08 33.94
N VAL A 7 -20.42 -16.27 33.79
CA VAL A 7 -19.79 -16.02 32.50
C VAL A 7 -19.15 -17.28 31.92
N LEU A 8 -18.54 -18.13 32.78
CA LEU A 8 -17.92 -19.37 32.33
C LEU A 8 -18.98 -20.40 31.88
N GLU A 9 -20.12 -20.42 32.52
CA GLU A 9 -21.24 -21.34 32.20
C GLU A 9 -21.98 -20.89 30.93
N ALA A 10 -22.14 -19.58 30.73
CA ALA A 10 -22.68 -18.98 29.49
C ALA A 10 -21.76 -19.22 28.28
N ALA A 11 -20.45 -19.09 28.49
CA ALA A 11 -19.47 -19.38 27.45
C ALA A 11 -19.40 -20.87 27.08
N LYS A 12 -19.56 -21.77 28.04
CA LYS A 12 -19.65 -23.23 27.79
C LYS A 12 -20.90 -23.60 26.98
N LYS A 13 -22.05 -23.07 27.35
CA LYS A 13 -23.30 -23.29 26.60
C LYS A 13 -23.27 -22.73 25.19
N ALA A 14 -22.62 -21.59 25.00
CA ALA A 14 -22.41 -21.00 23.65
C ALA A 14 -21.46 -21.84 22.80
N ALA A 15 -20.43 -22.47 23.39
CA ALA A 15 -19.49 -23.34 22.70
C ALA A 15 -20.10 -24.70 22.31
N GLU A 16 -20.96 -25.25 23.12
CA GLU A 16 -21.63 -26.54 22.86
C GLU A 16 -22.77 -26.43 21.82
N GLY A 17 -23.30 -25.19 21.57
CA GLY A 17 -24.35 -24.95 20.57
C GLY A 17 -23.85 -24.41 19.22
N ALA A 18 -22.54 -24.25 19.02
CA ALA A 18 -21.97 -23.42 17.96
C ALA A 18 -21.42 -24.20 16.75
N GLU A 19 -21.91 -25.36 16.41
CA GLU A 19 -21.60 -25.98 15.13
C GLU A 19 -22.21 -25.23 13.89
N GLY A 20 -22.87 -24.09 14.10
CA GLY A 20 -23.56 -23.40 13.02
C GLY A 20 -23.63 -21.85 13.05
N ASN A 21 -23.21 -21.16 14.11
CA ASN A 21 -23.51 -19.72 14.18
C ASN A 21 -22.40 -18.89 14.84
N LEU A 22 -21.42 -18.49 14.03
CA LEU A 22 -20.28 -17.65 14.43
C LEU A 22 -20.74 -16.28 14.98
N ASP A 23 -21.88 -15.77 14.53
CA ASP A 23 -22.41 -14.45 14.93
C ASP A 23 -22.89 -14.41 16.39
N VAL A 24 -23.39 -15.54 16.92
CA VAL A 24 -23.81 -15.67 18.33
C VAL A 24 -22.59 -15.74 19.25
N LEU A 25 -21.53 -16.44 18.82
CA LEU A 25 -20.27 -16.53 19.57
C LEU A 25 -19.56 -15.18 19.64
N VAL A 26 -19.53 -14.43 18.53
CA VAL A 26 -18.95 -13.10 18.42
C VAL A 26 -19.68 -12.10 19.31
N GLY A 27 -21.02 -12.15 19.38
CA GLY A 27 -21.82 -11.26 20.22
C GLY A 27 -21.60 -11.49 21.73
N ALA A 28 -21.57 -12.75 22.16
CA ALA A 28 -21.41 -13.13 23.59
C ALA A 28 -19.99 -12.79 24.10
N VAL A 29 -18.98 -12.97 23.25
CA VAL A 29 -17.57 -12.79 23.60
C VAL A 29 -17.15 -11.32 23.51
N GLY A 30 -17.66 -10.57 22.53
CA GLY A 30 -17.45 -9.13 22.43
C GLY A 30 -18.00 -8.38 23.64
N GLY A 31 -19.17 -8.77 24.14
CA GLY A 31 -19.77 -8.21 25.36
C GLY A 31 -18.88 -8.39 26.60
N THR A 32 -18.24 -9.55 26.74
CA THR A 32 -17.38 -9.85 27.89
C THR A 32 -16.07 -9.04 27.88
N LEU A 33 -15.45 -8.86 26.70
CA LEU A 33 -14.23 -8.06 26.56
C LEU A 33 -14.51 -6.57 26.81
N CYS A 34 -15.69 -6.06 26.38
CA CYS A 34 -16.14 -4.70 26.66
C CYS A 34 -16.39 -4.45 28.15
N LEU A 35 -16.90 -5.42 28.89
CA LEU A 35 -17.10 -5.31 30.33
C LEU A 35 -15.77 -5.28 31.11
N VAL A 36 -14.77 -6.06 30.68
CA VAL A 36 -13.45 -6.08 31.31
C VAL A 36 -12.65 -4.81 30.99
N LEU A 37 -12.63 -4.36 29.73
CA LEU A 37 -11.93 -3.15 29.32
C LEU A 37 -12.67 -1.88 29.80
N GLY A 38 -14.00 -1.87 29.76
CA GLY A 38 -14.83 -0.78 30.29
C GLY A 38 -14.73 -0.66 31.81
N GLY A 39 -14.69 -1.77 32.55
CA GLY A 39 -14.52 -1.79 34.01
C GLY A 39 -13.17 -1.20 34.47
N VAL A 40 -12.10 -1.44 33.71
CA VAL A 40 -10.77 -0.87 34.00
C VAL A 40 -10.73 0.64 33.71
N ILE A 41 -11.43 1.10 32.67
CA ILE A 41 -11.49 2.55 32.31
C ILE A 41 -12.41 3.30 33.28
N VAL A 42 -13.57 2.73 33.63
CA VAL A 42 -14.52 3.36 34.59
C VAL A 42 -13.95 3.36 36.00
N GLY A 43 -13.25 2.31 36.42
CA GLY A 43 -12.63 2.24 37.75
C GLY A 43 -11.56 3.31 37.99
N ARG A 44 -10.82 3.72 36.95
CA ARG A 44 -9.84 4.84 37.06
C ARG A 44 -10.48 6.23 36.93
N CYS A 45 -11.54 6.38 36.14
CA CYS A 45 -12.29 7.64 36.08
C CYS A 45 -13.04 7.95 37.38
N VAL A 46 -13.47 6.94 38.12
CA VAL A 46 -14.15 7.12 39.45
C VAL A 46 -13.14 7.49 40.55
N LEU A 47 -11.89 7.00 40.46
CA LEU A 47 -10.82 7.36 41.41
C LEU A 47 -10.22 8.78 41.19
N TRP A 48 -10.50 9.40 40.04
CA TRP A 48 -10.03 10.77 39.73
C TRP A 48 -11.08 11.89 39.93
N ARG A 49 -12.26 11.52 40.43
CA ARG A 49 -13.38 12.46 40.69
C ARG A 49 -13.42 13.00 42.13
N GLY A 50 -12.29 13.05 42.78
CA GLY A 50 -12.16 13.73 44.07
C GLY A 50 -11.36 15.01 43.95
N GLU A 51 -12.00 16.12 43.56
CA GLU A 51 -11.57 17.49 43.54
C GLU A 51 -11.65 18.15 42.15
N VAL A 52 -12.84 18.54 41.73
CA VAL A 52 -13.08 19.80 41.00
C VAL A 52 -14.56 20.16 41.14
N SER A 53 -14.81 21.28 41.77
CA SER A 53 -16.10 21.93 41.95
C SER A 53 -16.64 22.52 40.66
N GLU A 54 -17.93 22.36 40.49
CA GLU A 54 -18.94 23.13 39.75
C GLU A 54 -18.55 24.02 38.56
N GLY A 55 -19.21 23.78 37.45
CA GLY A 55 -19.63 24.82 36.52
C GLY A 55 -19.04 24.78 35.12
N TRP A 56 -19.55 23.90 34.26
CA TRP A 56 -19.57 24.19 32.81
C TRP A 56 -20.83 23.58 32.17
N MET A 57 -21.77 24.49 31.86
CA MET A 57 -22.90 24.20 30.99
C MET A 57 -22.43 24.04 29.54
N TRP A 58 -22.97 23.06 28.86
CA TRP A 58 -22.82 22.89 27.42
C TRP A 58 -23.68 23.92 26.68
N SER A 59 -23.05 24.80 25.91
CA SER A 59 -23.72 25.55 24.85
C SER A 59 -22.78 25.75 23.67
N ASP A 60 -23.32 25.51 22.49
CA ASP A 60 -22.86 25.74 21.14
C ASP A 60 -21.82 26.87 20.93
N HIS A 61 -20.53 26.53 20.84
CA HIS A 61 -19.51 27.37 20.22
C HIS A 61 -18.23 26.58 19.91
N LEU A 62 -18.32 25.67 18.93
CA LEU A 62 -17.15 24.92 18.42
C LEU A 62 -16.73 25.31 16.98
N SER A 63 -17.22 26.44 16.44
CA SER A 63 -16.90 26.87 15.08
C SER A 63 -15.84 27.97 14.91
N CYS A 64 -15.31 28.54 15.98
CA CYS A 64 -14.36 29.66 15.88
C CYS A 64 -12.96 29.43 16.48
N ARG A 65 -12.67 28.26 17.04
CA ARG A 65 -11.31 27.98 17.60
C ARG A 65 -10.39 27.20 16.70
N SER A 66 -10.89 26.57 15.65
CA SER A 66 -10.08 25.84 14.66
C SER A 66 -9.26 26.75 13.74
N LEU A 67 -9.75 27.95 13.44
CA LEU A 67 -9.02 28.94 12.63
C LEU A 67 -7.88 29.62 13.39
N ALA A 68 -8.02 29.83 14.69
CA ALA A 68 -6.97 30.43 15.53
C ALA A 68 -5.76 29.46 15.73
N TRP A 69 -5.97 28.16 15.62
CA TRP A 69 -4.90 27.16 15.69
C TRP A 69 -4.12 27.07 14.38
N LEU A 70 -4.78 27.26 13.24
CA LEU A 70 -4.09 27.26 11.94
C LEU A 70 -3.16 28.49 11.80
N GLU A 71 -3.57 29.65 12.29
CA GLU A 71 -2.69 30.85 12.30
C GLU A 71 -1.52 30.72 13.27
N LEU A 72 -1.65 29.95 14.36
CA LEU A 72 -0.56 29.73 15.31
C LEU A 72 0.47 28.68 14.82
N VAL A 73 0.07 27.75 13.98
CA VAL A 73 0.95 26.71 13.43
C VAL A 73 1.64 27.17 12.15
N VAL A 74 0.98 28.00 11.33
CA VAL A 74 1.55 28.54 10.09
C VAL A 74 2.36 29.81 10.32
N GLY A 75 2.13 30.54 11.41
CA GLY A 75 2.76 31.83 11.73
C GLY A 75 4.02 31.79 12.58
N LYS A 76 4.42 30.66 13.15
CA LYS A 76 5.69 30.54 13.87
C LYS A 76 6.63 29.60 13.12
N GLY A 77 7.44 30.18 12.26
CA GLY A 77 8.63 29.50 11.78
C GLY A 77 9.41 28.96 12.98
N VAL A 78 9.65 27.64 13.00
CA VAL A 78 10.55 27.01 13.96
C VAL A 78 11.90 27.70 13.81
N SER A 79 12.25 28.58 14.76
CA SER A 79 13.59 29.13 14.85
C SER A 79 14.49 28.05 15.44
N TYR A 80 15.31 27.46 14.59
CA TYR A 80 16.41 26.65 15.04
C TYR A 80 17.41 27.53 15.83
N PRO A 81 17.93 27.07 16.96
CA PRO A 81 18.98 27.79 17.64
C PRO A 81 20.22 27.82 16.73
N GLY A 82 20.47 28.96 16.10
CA GLY A 82 21.63 29.11 15.22
C GLY A 82 21.43 29.98 13.98
N GLY A 83 20.27 30.62 13.79
CA GLY A 83 20.11 31.76 12.87
C GLY A 83 20.42 31.60 11.38
N GLU A 84 20.70 30.42 10.88
CA GLU A 84 20.86 30.17 9.44
C GLU A 84 19.71 29.28 8.93
N LYS A 85 18.97 29.79 7.92
CA LYS A 85 18.10 28.91 7.11
C LYS A 85 18.98 27.76 6.59
N PRO A 86 18.57 26.49 6.75
CA PRO A 86 19.32 25.41 6.12
C PRO A 86 19.43 25.75 4.62
N PRO A 87 20.62 25.80 4.03
CA PRO A 87 20.76 25.91 2.61
C PRO A 87 19.95 24.78 1.99
N SER A 88 19.31 24.99 0.86
CA SER A 88 18.69 23.92 0.09
C SER A 88 19.73 22.82 -0.08
N GLN A 89 19.65 21.77 0.72
CA GLN A 89 20.68 20.73 0.87
C GLN A 89 20.83 19.85 -0.38
N ARG A 90 20.06 20.16 -1.45
CA ARG A 90 20.07 19.39 -2.70
C ARG A 90 21.40 19.38 -3.46
N GLN A 91 22.43 20.18 -3.11
CA GLN A 91 23.60 20.32 -3.96
C GLN A 91 24.98 20.19 -3.32
N LYS A 92 25.14 20.02 -2.00
CA LYS A 92 26.49 20.15 -1.39
C LYS A 92 27.14 18.92 -0.78
N HIS A 93 26.48 17.76 -0.68
CA HIS A 93 27.07 16.59 0.01
C HIS A 93 26.93 15.27 -0.74
N ARG A 94 27.26 15.25 -2.05
CA ARG A 94 27.53 13.97 -2.72
C ARG A 94 29.04 13.75 -2.63
N GLY A 95 29.43 12.75 -1.87
CA GLY A 95 30.83 12.35 -1.74
C GLY A 95 31.41 11.93 -3.10
N ARG A 96 32.71 12.15 -3.31
CA ARG A 96 33.44 11.87 -4.56
C ARG A 96 33.29 10.45 -5.14
N TRP A 97 32.78 9.52 -4.38
CA TRP A 97 32.59 8.11 -4.78
C TRP A 97 31.17 7.81 -5.32
N LEU A 98 30.25 8.78 -5.23
CA LEU A 98 28.90 8.72 -5.85
C LEU A 98 28.81 9.52 -7.15
N ASP A 99 29.95 10.03 -7.67
CA ASP A 99 29.98 10.90 -8.87
C ASP A 99 29.55 10.19 -10.18
N ARG A 100 29.38 8.88 -10.15
CA ARG A 100 28.82 8.11 -11.28
C ARG A 100 27.86 7.06 -10.75
N GLY A 101 26.58 7.19 -11.08
CA GLY A 101 25.61 6.15 -10.80
C GLY A 101 26.04 4.80 -11.38
N LEU A 102 25.70 3.72 -10.69
CA LEU A 102 25.93 2.38 -11.19
C LEU A 102 25.03 2.12 -12.39
N LYS A 103 25.58 1.44 -13.39
CA LYS A 103 24.83 1.09 -14.59
C LYS A 103 24.04 -0.18 -14.36
N LEU A 104 22.75 -0.15 -14.70
CA LEU A 104 21.91 -1.34 -14.70
C LEU A 104 22.49 -2.42 -15.62
N PRO A 105 22.50 -3.70 -15.23
CA PRO A 105 22.88 -4.80 -16.11
C PRO A 105 22.08 -4.79 -17.42
N LYS A 106 22.75 -5.11 -18.55
CA LYS A 106 22.09 -5.26 -19.83
C LYS A 106 21.16 -6.46 -19.86
N GLY A 107 20.16 -6.41 -20.73
CA GLY A 107 19.25 -7.54 -20.94
C GLY A 107 17.83 -7.33 -20.40
N TRP A 108 17.54 -6.25 -19.71
CA TRP A 108 16.19 -5.95 -19.28
C TRP A 108 15.34 -5.39 -20.41
N LYS A 109 14.22 -6.08 -20.67
CA LYS A 109 13.26 -5.75 -21.73
C LYS A 109 11.88 -5.52 -21.12
N TYR A 110 11.26 -4.39 -21.47
CA TYR A 110 9.85 -4.14 -21.18
C TYR A 110 8.98 -5.03 -22.07
N VAL A 111 8.07 -5.77 -21.47
CA VAL A 111 7.13 -6.67 -22.17
C VAL A 111 5.67 -6.32 -21.92
N GLY A 112 5.40 -5.46 -20.94
CA GLY A 112 4.05 -5.00 -20.63
C GLY A 112 3.09 -6.18 -20.39
N ALA A 113 1.91 -6.10 -20.98
CA ALA A 113 0.89 -7.12 -20.87
C ALA A 113 1.18 -8.42 -21.69
N GLN A 114 2.21 -8.43 -22.53
CA GLN A 114 2.58 -9.60 -23.34
C GLN A 114 3.24 -10.73 -22.54
N ALA A 115 3.56 -10.50 -21.26
CA ALA A 115 4.03 -11.56 -20.38
C ALA A 115 2.94 -12.63 -20.25
N SER A 116 3.14 -13.76 -20.88
CA SER A 116 2.16 -14.84 -20.94
C SER A 116 1.83 -15.37 -19.55
N HIS A 117 0.56 -15.33 -19.17
CA HIS A 117 0.06 -16.04 -18.00
C HIS A 117 0.22 -17.55 -18.14
N GLU A 118 0.14 -18.07 -19.35
CA GLU A 118 0.22 -19.50 -19.64
C GLU A 118 1.53 -20.12 -19.13
N ALA A 119 2.67 -19.45 -19.35
CA ALA A 119 3.95 -19.93 -18.83
C ALA A 119 3.98 -19.95 -17.29
N THR A 120 3.34 -18.96 -16.65
CA THR A 120 3.23 -18.90 -15.19
C THR A 120 2.23 -19.94 -14.66
N GLU A 121 1.11 -20.14 -15.34
CA GLU A 121 0.10 -21.14 -15.00
C GLU A 121 0.67 -22.57 -15.13
N GLU A 122 1.45 -22.84 -16.18
CA GLU A 122 2.13 -24.11 -16.35
C GLU A 122 3.21 -24.32 -15.28
N ALA A 123 4.00 -23.30 -14.96
CA ALA A 123 4.99 -23.38 -13.88
C ALA A 123 4.33 -23.69 -12.52
N ILE A 124 3.20 -23.07 -12.21
CA ILE A 124 2.42 -23.36 -11.00
C ILE A 124 1.90 -24.80 -11.02
N PHE A 125 1.42 -25.27 -12.17
CA PHE A 125 0.97 -26.66 -12.32
C PHE A 125 2.10 -27.66 -12.09
N GLN A 126 3.29 -27.41 -12.64
CA GLN A 126 4.46 -28.27 -12.42
C GLN A 126 4.88 -28.33 -10.96
N GLU A 127 4.79 -27.23 -10.23
CA GLU A 127 5.21 -27.14 -8.83
C GLU A 127 4.15 -27.69 -7.85
N THR A 128 2.87 -27.55 -8.16
CA THR A 128 1.78 -27.83 -7.20
C THR A 128 0.88 -29.01 -7.61
N GLY A 129 0.92 -29.41 -8.88
CA GLY A 129 -0.03 -30.37 -9.45
C GLY A 129 -1.44 -29.81 -9.66
N GLU A 130 -1.67 -28.54 -9.34
CA GLU A 130 -2.98 -27.89 -9.46
C GLU A 130 -2.99 -26.91 -10.62
N ARG A 131 -4.01 -27.01 -11.49
CA ARG A 131 -4.21 -26.01 -12.54
C ARG A 131 -4.77 -24.73 -11.92
N VAL A 132 -4.17 -23.62 -12.32
CA VAL A 132 -4.63 -22.26 -11.99
C VAL A 132 -5.03 -21.54 -13.26
N TYR A 133 -5.76 -20.47 -13.10
CA TYR A 133 -6.08 -19.54 -14.16
C TYR A 133 -5.84 -18.13 -13.63
N LEU A 134 -4.85 -17.44 -14.18
CA LEU A 134 -4.44 -16.11 -13.73
C LEU A 134 -5.29 -14.98 -14.31
N GLY A 135 -6.28 -15.34 -15.11
CA GLY A 135 -7.23 -14.40 -15.69
C GLY A 135 -7.11 -14.25 -17.21
N GLY A 136 -8.07 -13.55 -17.83
CA GLY A 136 -8.11 -13.28 -19.27
C GLY A 136 -6.96 -12.41 -19.78
N GLU A 137 -7.14 -11.79 -20.96
CA GLU A 137 -6.09 -10.93 -21.55
C GLU A 137 -5.56 -9.92 -20.52
N PRO A 138 -4.25 -9.95 -20.21
CA PRO A 138 -3.63 -9.13 -19.17
C PRO A 138 -3.52 -7.68 -19.65
N SER A 139 -4.59 -6.92 -19.52
CA SER A 139 -4.61 -5.49 -19.87
C SER A 139 -3.94 -4.65 -18.79
N GLY A 140 -3.04 -3.76 -19.16
CA GLY A 140 -2.41 -2.78 -18.29
C GLY A 140 -1.22 -3.27 -17.48
N ARG A 141 -0.80 -4.52 -17.57
CA ARG A 141 0.40 -4.97 -16.81
C ARG A 141 1.67 -4.27 -17.29
N GLN A 142 2.51 -3.88 -16.33
CA GLN A 142 3.82 -3.24 -16.58
C GLN A 142 4.93 -4.17 -16.13
N THR A 143 5.24 -5.18 -16.91
CA THR A 143 6.22 -6.21 -16.55
C THR A 143 7.51 -6.13 -17.36
N TRP A 144 8.60 -6.56 -16.74
CA TRP A 144 9.93 -6.60 -17.29
C TRP A 144 10.50 -8.02 -17.25
N VAL A 145 11.20 -8.40 -18.30
CA VAL A 145 11.93 -9.69 -18.35
C VAL A 145 13.41 -9.47 -18.57
N PHE A 146 14.20 -10.35 -17.99
CA PHE A 146 15.64 -10.39 -18.23
C PHE A 146 15.96 -11.41 -19.30
N ASP A 147 16.50 -10.95 -20.42
CA ASP A 147 16.99 -11.78 -21.52
C ASP A 147 18.45 -11.39 -21.83
N PRO A 148 19.42 -12.23 -21.45
CA PRO A 148 20.83 -11.97 -21.71
C PRO A 148 21.17 -11.81 -23.19
N SER A 149 20.31 -12.33 -24.09
CA SER A 149 20.48 -12.22 -25.54
C SER A 149 19.89 -10.91 -26.10
N PHE A 150 19.09 -10.16 -25.33
CA PHE A 150 18.49 -8.91 -25.78
C PHE A 150 19.55 -7.91 -26.19
N ARG A 151 19.49 -7.48 -27.44
CA ARG A 151 20.41 -6.50 -28.05
C ARG A 151 19.71 -5.17 -28.36
N GLY A 152 18.62 -4.87 -27.65
CA GLY A 152 17.90 -3.61 -27.79
C GLY A 152 18.67 -2.43 -27.20
N VAL A 153 17.94 -1.41 -26.79
CA VAL A 153 18.53 -0.18 -26.23
C VAL A 153 19.29 -0.53 -24.94
N ASP A 154 20.56 -0.12 -24.90
CA ASP A 154 21.36 -0.19 -23.66
C ASP A 154 20.77 0.73 -22.60
N PRO A 155 20.68 0.28 -21.33
CA PRO A 155 20.28 1.15 -20.25
C PRO A 155 21.20 2.37 -20.18
N PRO A 156 20.66 3.61 -20.14
CA PRO A 156 21.50 4.79 -19.91
C PRO A 156 22.15 4.70 -18.52
N ALA A 157 23.24 5.41 -18.32
CA ALA A 157 23.81 5.60 -16.99
C ALA A 157 22.85 6.42 -16.15
N PHE A 158 22.66 6.05 -14.88
CA PHE A 158 21.89 6.86 -13.95
C PHE A 158 22.71 8.13 -13.57
N GLU A 159 22.15 9.29 -13.86
CA GLU A 159 22.78 10.59 -13.62
C GLU A 159 22.03 11.38 -12.53
N PRO A 160 22.27 11.07 -11.27
CA PRO A 160 21.52 11.65 -10.15
C PRO A 160 21.66 13.17 -10.01
N SER A 161 22.68 13.78 -10.65
CA SER A 161 22.91 15.23 -10.63
C SER A 161 21.98 16.01 -11.54
N THR A 162 21.45 15.38 -12.60
CA THR A 162 20.61 16.05 -13.61
C THR A 162 19.15 15.95 -13.29
N ASN A 163 18.67 14.77 -12.91
CA ASN A 163 17.30 14.55 -12.48
C ASN A 163 17.22 13.22 -11.68
N CYS A 164 17.12 13.31 -10.36
CA CYS A 164 17.02 12.14 -9.51
C CYS A 164 15.73 11.33 -9.71
N ASN A 165 14.71 11.92 -10.35
CA ASN A 165 13.40 11.31 -10.60
C ASN A 165 13.22 10.86 -12.05
N SER A 166 14.27 10.92 -12.88
CA SER A 166 14.22 10.50 -14.29
C SER A 166 14.31 8.98 -14.40
N ALA A 167 13.27 8.28 -14.00
CA ALA A 167 13.25 6.82 -13.92
C ALA A 167 12.50 6.15 -15.09
N ASP A 168 12.25 6.90 -16.19
CA ASP A 168 11.53 6.38 -17.37
C ASP A 168 12.38 6.29 -18.63
N LEU A 169 13.64 6.70 -18.58
CA LEU A 169 14.47 6.79 -19.78
C LEU A 169 14.65 5.45 -20.47
N LEU A 170 14.81 4.37 -19.71
CA LEU A 170 14.94 3.03 -20.29
C LEU A 170 13.66 2.62 -21.02
N PHE A 171 12.50 2.78 -20.37
CA PHE A 171 11.19 2.49 -20.97
C PHE A 171 10.96 3.33 -22.23
N ARG A 172 11.09 4.65 -22.12
CA ARG A 172 10.91 5.57 -23.25
C ARG A 172 11.84 5.25 -24.41
N SER A 173 13.10 4.94 -24.13
CA SER A 173 14.09 4.61 -25.17
C SER A 173 13.71 3.31 -25.89
N GLN A 174 13.21 2.30 -25.19
CA GLN A 174 12.75 1.04 -25.81
C GLN A 174 11.49 1.27 -26.65
N GLN A 175 10.50 2.04 -26.15
CA GLN A 175 9.27 2.37 -26.89
C GLN A 175 9.59 3.16 -28.17
N LEU A 176 10.42 4.19 -28.07
CA LEU A 176 10.82 5.01 -29.22
C LEU A 176 11.62 4.22 -30.25
N ALA A 177 12.44 3.26 -29.83
CA ALA A 177 13.15 2.35 -30.73
C ALA A 177 12.24 1.32 -31.41
N ALA A 178 11.17 0.90 -30.73
CA ALA A 178 10.17 -0.02 -31.27
C ALA A 178 9.18 0.66 -32.21
N TRP A 179 8.98 1.98 -32.12
CA TRP A 179 8.01 2.72 -32.91
C TRP A 179 8.28 2.65 -34.42
N ARG A 180 7.27 2.32 -35.22
CA ARG A 180 7.34 2.19 -36.69
C ARG A 180 6.47 3.23 -37.43
N GLY A 181 5.67 4.01 -36.71
CA GLY A 181 4.83 5.06 -37.28
C GLY A 181 5.59 6.36 -37.59
N PRO A 182 4.89 7.40 -38.06
CA PRO A 182 5.49 8.70 -38.32
C PRO A 182 5.99 9.32 -37.01
N LYS A 183 7.12 10.01 -37.09
CA LYS A 183 7.67 10.77 -35.96
C LYS A 183 7.27 12.25 -36.08
N PRO A 184 6.95 12.93 -34.96
CA PRO A 184 6.66 14.34 -34.99
C PRO A 184 7.86 15.16 -35.52
N SER A 185 7.58 16.29 -36.20
CA SER A 185 8.62 17.19 -36.67
C SER A 185 9.43 17.76 -35.50
N THR A 186 10.75 17.85 -35.68
CA THR A 186 11.68 18.45 -34.71
C THR A 186 11.71 19.98 -34.80
N ALA A 187 11.09 20.60 -35.82
CA ALA A 187 11.02 22.04 -35.94
C ALA A 187 10.29 22.68 -34.76
N THR A 188 10.70 23.89 -34.37
CA THR A 188 10.01 24.64 -33.31
C THR A 188 8.54 24.88 -33.70
N PRO A 189 7.55 24.61 -32.82
CA PRO A 189 6.15 24.86 -33.16
C PRO A 189 5.89 26.36 -33.33
N ALA A 190 5.08 26.69 -34.33
CA ALA A 190 4.73 28.05 -34.65
C ALA A 190 3.71 28.67 -33.67
N ASN A 191 2.93 27.85 -33.01
CA ASN A 191 1.89 28.26 -32.06
C ASN A 191 1.58 27.14 -31.05
N SER A 192 0.74 27.45 -30.05
CA SER A 192 0.33 26.48 -28.99
C SER A 192 -0.39 25.24 -29.52
N GLN A 193 -1.22 25.41 -30.55
CA GLN A 193 -1.95 24.29 -31.16
C GLN A 193 -1.00 23.31 -31.84
N GLU A 194 0.01 23.82 -32.57
CA GLU A 194 1.06 22.94 -33.14
C GLU A 194 1.91 22.28 -32.06
N ALA A 195 2.21 23.00 -30.97
CA ALA A 195 2.90 22.44 -29.83
C ALA A 195 2.12 21.28 -29.18
N CYS A 196 0.81 21.44 -28.94
CA CYS A 196 -0.06 20.38 -28.47
C CYS A 196 -0.08 19.18 -29.41
N ARG A 197 -0.25 19.41 -30.72
CA ARG A 197 -0.25 18.34 -31.73
C ARG A 197 1.06 17.54 -31.71
N LYS A 198 2.20 18.20 -31.61
CA LYS A 198 3.52 17.54 -31.48
C LYS A 198 3.63 16.75 -30.17
N GLY A 199 3.15 17.32 -29.06
CA GLY A 199 3.11 16.64 -27.77
C GLY A 199 2.27 15.37 -27.81
N ILE A 200 1.05 15.43 -28.38
CA ILE A 200 0.17 14.27 -28.52
C ILE A 200 0.80 13.21 -29.43
N ALA A 201 1.38 13.62 -30.58
CA ALA A 201 2.07 12.71 -31.48
C ALA A 201 3.27 12.02 -30.80
N PHE A 202 4.01 12.73 -29.94
CA PHE A 202 5.07 12.13 -29.14
C PHE A 202 4.51 11.13 -28.10
N TYR A 203 3.46 11.50 -27.38
CA TYR A 203 2.81 10.62 -26.42
C TYR A 203 2.26 9.34 -27.07
N GLN A 204 1.70 9.44 -28.27
CA GLN A 204 1.25 8.28 -29.05
C GLN A 204 2.39 7.25 -29.28
N MET A 205 3.64 7.72 -29.38
CA MET A 205 4.80 6.83 -29.53
C MET A 205 5.13 6.06 -28.25
N LEU A 206 4.69 6.54 -27.09
CA LEU A 206 4.91 5.95 -25.77
C LEU A 206 3.73 5.08 -25.32
N GLN A 207 2.60 5.14 -26.02
CA GLN A 207 1.42 4.34 -25.70
C GLN A 207 1.73 2.84 -25.85
N CYS A 208 1.37 2.05 -24.83
CA CYS A 208 1.47 0.60 -24.88
C CYS A 208 0.44 0.00 -25.84
N ASP A 209 0.68 -1.23 -26.30
CA ASP A 209 -0.16 -1.88 -27.31
C ASP A 209 -1.60 -2.10 -26.89
N ASP A 210 -1.84 -2.31 -25.60
CA ASP A 210 -3.17 -2.45 -24.99
C ASP A 210 -3.87 -1.12 -24.67
N GLY A 211 -3.20 0.00 -24.94
CA GLY A 211 -3.78 1.34 -24.94
C GLY A 211 -3.46 2.21 -23.74
N HIS A 212 -2.83 1.67 -22.68
CA HIS A 212 -2.45 2.47 -21.50
C HIS A 212 -1.15 3.24 -21.72
N PHE A 213 -0.88 4.16 -20.81
CA PHE A 213 0.41 4.79 -20.63
C PHE A 213 1.12 4.21 -19.41
N ALA A 214 2.35 3.75 -19.60
CA ALA A 214 3.17 3.19 -18.54
C ALA A 214 4.14 4.23 -17.98
N GLY A 215 4.44 4.14 -16.69
CA GLY A 215 5.39 5.00 -16.02
C GLY A 215 5.87 4.42 -14.69
N ASP A 216 6.95 4.98 -14.16
CA ASP A 216 7.47 4.67 -12.84
C ASP A 216 6.56 5.27 -11.75
N TYR A 217 6.12 4.44 -10.84
CA TYR A 217 5.40 4.84 -9.62
C TYR A 217 6.18 4.44 -8.37
N GLY A 218 7.50 4.53 -8.45
CA GLY A 218 8.44 4.24 -7.36
C GLY A 218 8.78 5.47 -6.52
N GLY A 219 9.84 5.34 -5.74
CA GLY A 219 10.38 6.39 -4.87
C GLY A 219 10.46 6.00 -3.41
N PRO A 220 9.42 5.41 -2.78
CA PRO A 220 9.53 4.91 -1.42
C PRO A 220 10.57 3.80 -1.29
N MET A 221 11.50 3.95 -0.32
CA MET A 221 12.62 3.02 -0.14
C MET A 221 12.30 1.84 0.78
N PHE A 222 11.17 1.86 1.47
CA PHE A 222 10.78 0.83 2.45
C PHE A 222 9.92 -0.31 1.88
N LEU A 223 9.50 -0.23 0.61
CA LEU A 223 8.61 -1.22 -0.01
C LEU A 223 9.38 -2.49 -0.40
N MET A 224 10.44 -2.34 -1.18
CA MET A 224 11.27 -3.45 -1.67
C MET A 224 11.95 -4.27 -0.56
N PRO A 225 12.41 -3.70 0.56
CA PRO A 225 12.95 -4.48 1.67
C PRO A 225 12.01 -5.56 2.21
N GLY A 226 10.71 -5.26 2.33
CA GLY A 226 9.73 -6.26 2.75
C GLY A 226 9.66 -7.44 1.79
N LEU A 227 9.69 -7.19 0.48
CA LEU A 227 9.74 -8.24 -0.54
C LEU A 227 11.00 -9.11 -0.39
N ILE A 228 12.17 -8.48 -0.26
CA ILE A 228 13.45 -9.21 -0.13
C ILE A 228 13.45 -10.07 1.13
N ILE A 229 12.98 -9.54 2.26
CA ILE A 229 12.86 -10.30 3.52
C ILE A 229 11.94 -11.52 3.34
N VAL A 230 10.76 -11.34 2.75
CA VAL A 230 9.80 -12.44 2.53
C VAL A 230 10.36 -13.48 1.57
N CYS A 231 10.97 -13.06 0.47
CA CYS A 231 11.62 -13.99 -0.47
C CYS A 231 12.75 -14.78 0.19
N HIS A 232 13.55 -14.14 1.06
CA HIS A 232 14.60 -14.80 1.81
C HIS A 232 14.04 -15.83 2.81
N ILE A 233 13.03 -15.46 3.60
CA ILE A 233 12.38 -16.35 4.59
C ILE A 233 11.77 -17.59 3.90
N THR A 234 11.07 -17.37 2.77
CA THR A 234 10.35 -18.44 2.06
C THR A 234 11.24 -19.24 1.10
N GLY A 235 12.50 -18.82 0.92
CA GLY A 235 13.39 -19.41 -0.08
C GLY A 235 12.87 -19.25 -1.52
N PHE A 236 12.17 -18.15 -1.81
CA PHE A 236 11.78 -17.80 -3.18
C PHE A 236 12.95 -17.10 -3.88
N ASP A 237 13.40 -17.66 -5.00
CA ASP A 237 14.56 -17.10 -5.71
C ASP A 237 14.16 -15.89 -6.56
N LEU A 238 14.80 -14.75 -6.30
CA LEU A 238 14.65 -13.54 -7.08
C LEU A 238 15.38 -13.58 -8.43
N GLY A 239 16.28 -14.57 -8.65
CA GLY A 239 17.00 -14.72 -9.90
C GLY A 239 17.77 -13.45 -10.31
N PRO A 240 17.71 -13.03 -11.59
CA PRO A 240 18.43 -11.86 -12.11
C PRO A 240 17.94 -10.53 -11.52
N ARG A 241 16.81 -10.50 -10.84
CA ARG A 241 16.30 -9.29 -10.16
C ARG A 241 17.24 -8.81 -9.05
N LYS A 242 18.02 -9.74 -8.43
CA LYS A 242 18.96 -9.42 -7.33
C LYS A 242 19.95 -8.32 -7.72
N ASP A 243 20.59 -8.45 -8.88
CA ASP A 243 21.60 -7.48 -9.31
C ASP A 243 21.01 -6.11 -9.63
N ALA A 244 19.81 -6.09 -10.21
CA ALA A 244 19.11 -4.86 -10.50
C ALA A 244 18.60 -4.15 -9.22
N MET A 245 18.14 -4.91 -8.21
CA MET A 245 17.76 -4.38 -6.89
C MET A 245 18.98 -3.84 -6.13
N ILE A 246 20.12 -4.55 -6.15
CA ILE A 246 21.38 -4.06 -5.59
C ILE A 246 21.78 -2.74 -6.26
N THR A 247 21.68 -2.66 -7.58
CA THR A 247 21.99 -1.44 -8.34
C THR A 247 21.15 -0.27 -7.87
N TYR A 248 19.83 -0.47 -7.69
CA TYR A 248 18.93 0.56 -7.19
C TYR A 248 19.30 1.03 -5.78
N LEU A 249 19.47 0.11 -4.85
CA LEU A 249 19.85 0.44 -3.48
C LEU A 249 21.17 1.22 -3.43
N ARG A 250 22.16 0.81 -4.20
CA ARG A 250 23.47 1.48 -4.25
C ARG A 250 23.39 2.88 -4.86
N ASN A 251 22.58 3.07 -5.88
CA ASN A 251 22.40 4.36 -6.54
C ASN A 251 21.70 5.40 -5.65
N HIS A 252 20.90 4.96 -4.69
CA HIS A 252 20.14 5.84 -3.79
C HIS A 252 20.73 5.96 -2.38
N GLN A 253 21.89 5.37 -2.10
CA GLN A 253 22.60 5.61 -0.84
C GLN A 253 23.10 7.06 -0.78
N GLN A 254 22.87 7.73 0.34
CA GLN A 254 23.28 9.10 0.55
C GLN A 254 24.72 9.22 1.07
N ALA A 255 25.27 10.43 1.01
CA ALA A 255 26.68 10.69 1.40
C ALA A 255 26.98 10.41 2.87
N ASP A 256 25.98 10.42 3.75
CA ASP A 256 26.09 10.06 5.15
C ASP A 256 26.05 8.54 5.40
N GLY A 257 25.92 7.75 4.33
CA GLY A 257 25.85 6.28 4.37
C GLY A 257 24.44 5.73 4.55
N GLY A 258 23.42 6.57 4.72
CA GLY A 258 22.04 6.17 4.95
C GLY A 258 21.15 6.20 3.71
N TRP A 259 19.87 5.88 3.93
CA TRP A 259 18.76 6.02 2.97
C TRP A 259 17.57 6.65 3.67
N GLY A 260 16.85 7.51 2.94
CA GLY A 260 15.59 8.06 3.38
C GLY A 260 14.44 7.04 3.31
N THR A 261 13.26 7.43 3.76
CA THR A 261 12.00 6.69 3.51
C THR A 261 11.56 6.82 2.05
N HIS A 262 12.03 7.86 1.37
CA HIS A 262 11.85 8.14 -0.05
C HIS A 262 13.19 8.58 -0.66
N ILE A 263 13.37 8.36 -1.97
CA ILE A 263 14.60 8.74 -2.70
C ILE A 263 14.96 10.23 -2.56
N GLU A 264 13.98 11.09 -2.31
CA GLU A 264 14.15 12.53 -2.12
C GLU A 264 14.30 12.95 -0.64
N ALA A 265 14.00 12.05 0.30
CA ALA A 265 14.03 12.35 1.73
C ALA A 265 15.46 12.23 2.30
N ALA A 266 15.70 12.93 3.41
CA ALA A 266 16.92 12.75 4.20
C ALA A 266 17.00 11.31 4.76
N SER A 267 18.22 10.87 5.10
CA SER A 267 18.45 9.55 5.68
C SER A 267 17.71 9.37 7.01
N THR A 268 17.08 8.21 7.16
CA THR A 268 16.36 7.78 8.36
C THR A 268 16.88 6.44 8.86
N MET A 269 16.62 6.09 10.11
CA MET A 269 16.95 4.74 10.62
C MET A 269 16.10 3.68 9.93
N PHE A 270 14.82 3.97 9.68
CA PHE A 270 13.90 3.08 8.97
C PHE A 270 14.42 2.70 7.58
N GLY A 271 14.69 3.72 6.75
CA GLY A 271 15.21 3.51 5.39
C GLY A 271 16.57 2.85 5.39
N THR A 272 17.45 3.26 6.30
CA THR A 272 18.84 2.77 6.35
C THR A 272 18.94 1.33 6.83
N VAL A 273 18.26 0.96 7.90
CA VAL A 273 18.32 -0.42 8.43
C VAL A 273 17.70 -1.40 7.43
N LEU A 274 16.54 -1.08 6.86
CA LEU A 274 15.89 -1.98 5.90
C LEU A 274 16.69 -2.10 4.60
N SER A 275 17.28 -1.01 4.08
CA SER A 275 18.13 -1.06 2.88
C SER A 275 19.44 -1.83 3.14
N TYR A 276 20.06 -1.64 4.30
CA TYR A 276 21.23 -2.41 4.72
C TYR A 276 20.94 -3.91 4.79
N VAL A 277 19.87 -4.29 5.50
CA VAL A 277 19.42 -5.69 5.60
C VAL A 277 19.17 -6.26 4.20
N SER A 278 18.51 -5.51 3.33
CA SER A 278 18.26 -5.92 1.95
C SER A 278 19.53 -6.23 1.17
N LEU A 279 20.54 -5.35 1.23
CA LEU A 279 21.84 -5.60 0.58
C LEU A 279 22.49 -6.87 1.11
N ARG A 280 22.45 -7.10 2.44
CA ARG A 280 23.03 -8.29 3.07
C ARG A 280 22.30 -9.57 2.62
N LEU A 281 20.97 -9.56 2.58
CA LEU A 281 20.15 -10.69 2.12
C LEU A 281 20.31 -10.97 0.62
N LEU A 282 20.59 -9.95 -0.19
CA LEU A 282 20.91 -10.09 -1.60
C LEU A 282 22.35 -10.60 -1.86
N GLY A 283 23.16 -10.81 -0.80
CA GLY A 283 24.49 -11.38 -0.90
C GLY A 283 25.64 -10.38 -0.92
N VAL A 284 25.39 -9.10 -0.71
CA VAL A 284 26.46 -8.09 -0.60
C VAL A 284 27.23 -8.30 0.70
N SER A 285 28.57 -8.29 0.62
CA SER A 285 29.43 -8.49 1.78
C SER A 285 29.30 -7.36 2.80
N SER A 286 29.39 -7.69 4.09
CA SER A 286 29.48 -6.67 5.15
C SER A 286 30.75 -5.82 5.10
N ALA A 287 31.77 -6.28 4.38
CA ALA A 287 33.03 -5.55 4.13
C ALA A 287 32.94 -4.63 2.90
N ASP A 288 31.82 -4.64 2.17
CA ASP A 288 31.56 -3.69 1.09
C ASP A 288 31.51 -2.26 1.65
N THR A 289 32.13 -1.30 0.94
CA THR A 289 32.28 0.08 1.42
C THR A 289 30.93 0.72 1.75
N GLN A 290 29.91 0.51 0.90
CA GLN A 290 28.56 1.08 1.14
C GLN A 290 27.90 0.43 2.35
N CYS A 291 28.09 -0.87 2.54
CA CYS A 291 27.63 -1.57 3.74
C CYS A 291 28.35 -1.10 5.01
N MET A 292 29.63 -0.80 4.92
CA MET A 292 30.38 -0.25 6.07
C MET A 292 29.84 1.11 6.49
N HIS A 293 29.64 2.05 5.55
CA HIS A 293 29.10 3.37 5.86
C HIS A 293 27.67 3.30 6.42
N ALA A 294 26.83 2.43 5.86
CA ALA A 294 25.48 2.21 6.39
C ALA A 294 25.50 1.71 7.84
N ARG A 295 26.37 0.77 8.14
CA ARG A 295 26.54 0.25 9.51
C ARG A 295 27.07 1.31 10.48
N GLU A 296 27.99 2.18 10.02
CA GLU A 296 28.45 3.32 10.81
C GLU A 296 27.30 4.27 11.13
N PHE A 297 26.47 4.62 10.14
CA PHE A 297 25.27 5.43 10.35
C PHE A 297 24.34 4.78 11.37
N ILE A 298 23.98 3.50 11.19
CA ILE A 298 23.09 2.74 12.08
C ILE A 298 23.60 2.76 13.52
N ARG A 299 24.89 2.50 13.73
CA ARG A 299 25.50 2.45 15.06
C ARG A 299 25.60 3.83 15.71
N ALA A 300 25.87 4.88 14.93
CA ALA A 300 25.89 6.25 15.40
C ALA A 300 24.53 6.72 15.93
N GLN A 301 23.42 6.18 15.37
CA GLN A 301 22.06 6.46 15.80
C GLN A 301 21.55 5.50 16.90
N GLY A 302 22.43 4.75 17.56
CA GLY A 302 22.08 3.87 18.67
C GLY A 302 21.77 2.41 18.29
N GLY A 303 21.95 2.02 17.03
CA GLY A 303 21.68 0.69 16.53
C GLY A 303 20.20 0.41 16.29
N ALA A 304 19.88 -0.78 15.80
CA ALA A 304 18.53 -1.14 15.36
C ALA A 304 17.46 -1.19 16.49
N VAL A 305 17.85 -1.09 17.75
CA VAL A 305 16.90 -0.89 18.86
C VAL A 305 16.17 0.45 18.76
N SER A 306 16.77 1.43 18.08
CA SER A 306 16.21 2.78 17.87
C SER A 306 15.35 2.87 16.60
N CYS A 307 15.12 1.78 15.90
CA CYS A 307 14.22 1.76 14.75
C CYS A 307 12.76 2.01 15.17
N PRO A 308 11.94 2.59 14.27
CA PRO A 308 10.49 2.68 14.47
C PRO A 308 9.82 1.31 14.46
N SER A 309 8.58 1.26 14.91
CA SER A 309 7.78 0.03 15.10
C SER A 309 7.71 -0.86 13.85
N TRP A 310 7.56 -0.28 12.65
CA TRP A 310 7.50 -1.04 11.40
C TRP A 310 8.81 -1.76 11.08
N ALA A 311 9.95 -1.10 11.29
CA ALA A 311 11.24 -1.77 11.11
C ALA A 311 11.44 -2.91 12.11
N LYS A 312 11.11 -2.68 13.39
CA LYS A 312 11.17 -3.74 14.43
C LYS A 312 10.32 -4.94 14.05
N PHE A 313 9.15 -4.71 13.48
CA PHE A 313 8.27 -5.77 13.00
C PHE A 313 8.93 -6.60 11.88
N TRP A 314 9.46 -5.96 10.83
CA TRP A 314 10.18 -6.64 9.75
C TRP A 314 11.40 -7.42 10.23
N LEU A 315 12.16 -6.80 11.12
CA LEU A 315 13.34 -7.45 11.72
C LEU A 315 12.96 -8.64 12.59
N SER A 316 11.79 -8.60 13.27
CA SER A 316 11.29 -9.73 14.06
C SER A 316 10.85 -10.89 13.17
N LEU A 317 10.20 -10.62 12.04
CA LEU A 317 9.87 -11.64 11.05
C LEU A 317 11.13 -12.35 10.53
N LEU A 318 12.18 -11.59 10.25
CA LEU A 318 13.45 -12.14 9.78
C LEU A 318 14.19 -12.95 10.89
N GLY A 319 13.96 -12.61 12.14
CA GLY A 319 14.64 -13.21 13.29
C GLY A 319 15.89 -12.47 13.76
N VAL A 320 15.99 -11.18 13.44
CA VAL A 320 17.07 -10.29 13.92
C VAL A 320 16.61 -9.28 14.97
N HIS A 321 15.36 -9.35 15.40
CA HIS A 321 14.79 -8.61 16.53
C HIS A 321 13.81 -9.53 17.27
N GLU A 322 13.59 -9.31 18.56
CA GLU A 322 12.70 -10.15 19.35
C GLU A 322 11.28 -9.53 19.48
N TRP A 323 10.26 -10.38 19.47
CA TRP A 323 8.86 -9.95 19.59
C TRP A 323 8.55 -9.16 20.87
N GLN A 324 9.34 -9.36 21.96
CA GLN A 324 9.17 -8.58 23.18
C GLN A 324 9.45 -7.07 22.97
N GLY A 325 10.26 -6.73 21.95
CA GLY A 325 10.56 -5.35 21.59
C GLY A 325 9.58 -4.73 20.60
N VAL A 326 8.52 -5.44 20.23
CA VAL A 326 7.46 -4.97 19.30
C VAL A 326 6.20 -4.65 20.09
N ASN A 327 5.51 -3.56 19.73
CA ASN A 327 4.20 -3.23 20.28
C ASN A 327 3.16 -4.28 19.90
N SER A 328 2.24 -4.57 20.82
CA SER A 328 1.22 -5.59 20.63
C SER A 328 0.22 -5.20 19.55
N ILE A 329 -0.07 -6.13 18.64
CA ILE A 329 -1.03 -6.00 17.54
C ILE A 329 -2.05 -7.15 17.66
N PRO A 330 -3.03 -7.08 18.59
CA PRO A 330 -3.88 -8.21 18.92
C PRO A 330 -4.94 -8.48 17.86
N ALA A 331 -5.01 -9.70 17.34
CA ALA A 331 -6.01 -10.14 16.38
C ALA A 331 -7.43 -10.17 16.99
N GLU A 332 -7.55 -10.20 18.29
CA GLU A 332 -8.82 -10.16 19.04
C GLU A 332 -9.59 -8.85 18.77
N MET A 333 -8.91 -7.75 18.41
CA MET A 333 -9.56 -6.49 18.08
C MET A 333 -10.52 -6.61 16.89
N TRP A 334 -10.28 -7.55 15.98
CA TRP A 334 -11.17 -7.80 14.83
C TRP A 334 -12.47 -8.50 15.20
N LEU A 335 -12.56 -9.07 16.41
CA LEU A 335 -13.76 -9.75 16.93
C LEU A 335 -14.68 -8.78 17.70
N LEU A 336 -14.26 -7.54 17.91
CA LEU A 336 -15.09 -6.55 18.58
C LEU A 336 -16.31 -6.20 17.71
N PRO A 337 -17.43 -5.81 18.31
CA PRO A 337 -18.57 -5.33 17.54
C PRO A 337 -18.26 -3.97 16.89
N LEU A 338 -18.80 -3.71 15.69
CA LEU A 338 -18.54 -2.49 14.91
C LEU A 338 -18.86 -1.17 15.63
N TRP A 339 -19.77 -1.20 16.60
CA TRP A 339 -20.07 -0.01 17.41
C TRP A 339 -18.94 0.35 18.38
N PHE A 340 -18.00 -0.56 18.63
CA PHE A 340 -16.85 -0.25 19.49
C PHE A 340 -16.01 0.87 18.86
N PRO A 341 -15.64 1.91 19.64
CA PRO A 341 -14.99 3.11 19.08
C PRO A 341 -13.73 2.81 18.27
N PHE A 342 -12.87 1.93 18.75
CA PHE A 342 -11.57 1.62 18.14
C PHE A 342 -11.57 0.33 17.32
N HIS A 343 -12.72 -0.02 16.69
CA HIS A 343 -12.78 -1.21 15.86
C HIS A 343 -11.91 -1.05 14.60
N PRO A 344 -10.99 -2.00 14.27
CA PRO A 344 -10.08 -1.88 13.13
C PRO A 344 -10.79 -1.72 11.78
N GLY A 345 -12.02 -2.23 11.63
CA GLY A 345 -12.85 -2.05 10.44
C GLY A 345 -13.24 -0.61 10.11
N LYS A 346 -13.00 0.33 11.03
CA LYS A 346 -13.23 1.78 10.81
C LYS A 346 -12.00 2.51 10.31
N LEU A 347 -10.85 1.86 10.30
CA LEU A 347 -9.60 2.43 9.82
C LEU A 347 -9.60 2.54 8.29
N TRP A 348 -8.78 3.45 7.77
CA TRP A 348 -8.48 3.53 6.34
C TRP A 348 -8.10 2.17 5.74
N CYS A 349 -8.52 1.90 4.51
CA CYS A 349 -8.32 0.59 3.91
C CYS A 349 -6.84 0.16 3.87
N HIS A 350 -5.91 1.06 3.54
CA HIS A 350 -4.48 0.73 3.58
C HIS A 350 -4.01 0.38 5.00
N CYS A 351 -4.43 1.13 6.01
CA CYS A 351 -4.11 0.82 7.39
C CYS A 351 -4.67 -0.56 7.79
N ARG A 352 -5.95 -0.83 7.46
CA ARG A 352 -6.55 -2.14 7.73
C ARG A 352 -5.79 -3.28 7.07
N MET A 353 -5.50 -3.15 5.77
CA MET A 353 -4.94 -4.24 4.97
C MET A 353 -3.47 -4.50 5.28
N VAL A 354 -2.74 -3.54 5.85
CA VAL A 354 -1.38 -3.74 6.35
C VAL A 354 -1.39 -4.34 7.76
N TYR A 355 -2.18 -3.78 8.68
CA TYR A 355 -2.22 -4.26 10.07
C TYR A 355 -2.93 -5.61 10.23
N LEU A 356 -3.75 -6.02 9.27
CA LEU A 356 -4.39 -7.34 9.26
C LEU A 356 -3.39 -8.50 9.20
N PRO A 357 -2.52 -8.62 8.17
CA PRO A 357 -1.49 -9.65 8.16
C PRO A 357 -0.42 -9.44 9.25
N MET A 358 -0.14 -8.18 9.65
CA MET A 358 0.74 -7.93 10.79
C MET A 358 0.19 -8.56 12.08
N CYS A 359 -1.11 -8.40 12.37
CA CYS A 359 -1.71 -9.01 13.55
C CYS A 359 -1.75 -10.55 13.46
N TYR A 360 -1.98 -11.11 12.27
CA TYR A 360 -1.89 -12.55 12.05
C TYR A 360 -0.51 -13.09 12.40
N LEU A 361 0.55 -12.53 11.82
CA LEU A 361 1.94 -12.96 12.03
C LEU A 361 2.40 -12.73 13.48
N TYR A 362 2.01 -11.60 14.08
CA TYR A 362 2.31 -11.30 15.48
C TYR A 362 1.62 -12.29 16.43
N CYS A 363 0.32 -12.52 16.25
CA CYS A 363 -0.48 -13.36 17.14
C CYS A 363 -0.20 -14.84 16.98
N SER A 364 0.14 -15.32 15.78
CA SER A 364 0.63 -16.67 15.54
C SER A 364 2.04 -16.89 16.06
N ARG A 365 2.73 -15.81 16.53
CA ARG A 365 4.14 -15.85 16.97
C ARG A 365 5.04 -16.41 15.89
N PHE A 366 4.86 -15.88 14.67
CA PHE A 366 5.68 -16.31 13.55
C PHE A 366 7.16 -16.25 13.88
N GLU A 367 7.87 -17.29 13.54
CA GLU A 367 9.31 -17.38 13.64
C GLU A 367 9.91 -17.89 12.33
N ASN A 368 10.90 -17.18 11.82
CA ASN A 368 11.65 -17.66 10.66
C ASN A 368 12.31 -19.00 10.97
N PRO A 369 11.99 -20.07 10.23
CA PRO A 369 12.56 -21.41 10.48
C PRO A 369 14.08 -21.43 10.42
N ALA A 370 14.70 -20.55 9.63
CA ALA A 370 16.15 -20.47 9.45
C ALA A 370 16.84 -19.52 10.43
N LYS A 371 16.12 -18.88 11.38
CA LYS A 371 16.66 -17.82 12.25
C LYS A 371 17.94 -18.20 13.03
N HIS A 372 18.16 -19.49 13.29
CA HIS A 372 19.33 -19.98 14.00
C HIS A 372 20.39 -20.61 13.09
N SER A 373 20.01 -21.09 11.92
CA SER A 373 20.91 -21.80 10.99
C SER A 373 21.48 -20.90 9.89
N ASP A 374 20.81 -19.79 9.58
CA ASP A 374 21.25 -18.89 8.52
C ASP A 374 22.40 -18.00 8.98
N PRO A 375 23.58 -18.10 8.34
CA PRO A 375 24.76 -17.32 8.74
C PRO A 375 24.57 -15.81 8.53
N VAL A 376 23.77 -15.39 7.56
CA VAL A 376 23.50 -13.96 7.30
C VAL A 376 22.68 -13.37 8.46
N ILE A 377 21.69 -14.09 8.96
CA ILE A 377 20.89 -13.66 10.11
C ILE A 377 21.77 -13.53 11.35
N GLN A 378 22.66 -14.50 11.59
CA GLN A 378 23.58 -14.43 12.72
C GLN A 378 24.55 -13.24 12.61
N GLN A 379 25.05 -12.95 11.41
CA GLN A 379 25.90 -11.78 11.17
C GLN A 379 25.11 -10.48 11.39
N LEU A 380 23.88 -10.36 10.88
CA LEU A 380 23.02 -9.19 11.07
C LEU A 380 22.77 -8.89 12.56
N ARG A 381 22.61 -9.91 13.40
CA ARG A 381 22.50 -9.74 14.86
C ARG A 381 23.73 -9.08 15.47
N CYS A 382 24.94 -9.34 14.92
CA CYS A 382 26.17 -8.68 15.36
C CYS A 382 26.36 -7.29 14.74
N GLU A 383 25.87 -7.10 13.51
CA GLU A 383 26.10 -5.89 12.71
C GLU A 383 25.21 -4.73 13.11
N LEU A 384 23.93 -5.01 13.41
CA LEU A 384 22.88 -4.00 13.60
C LEU A 384 22.82 -3.40 15.00
N TYR A 385 23.41 -4.05 16.00
CA TYR A 385 23.27 -3.64 17.39
C TYR A 385 24.59 -3.14 17.98
N VAL A 386 24.47 -2.10 18.83
CA VAL A 386 25.62 -1.60 19.63
C VAL A 386 25.89 -2.50 20.83
N THR A 387 24.81 -2.89 21.53
CA THR A 387 24.85 -3.88 22.61
C THR A 387 24.80 -5.29 22.02
N PRO A 388 25.56 -6.27 22.52
CA PRO A 388 25.42 -7.66 22.08
C PRO A 388 23.96 -8.13 22.10
N TYR A 389 23.54 -8.86 21.05
CA TYR A 389 22.13 -9.23 20.80
C TYR A 389 21.45 -9.92 21.99
N ASP A 390 22.19 -10.83 22.67
CA ASP A 390 21.76 -11.56 23.85
C ASP A 390 21.60 -10.71 25.12
N GLN A 391 22.22 -9.52 25.14
CA GLN A 391 22.18 -8.59 26.27
C GLN A 391 21.19 -7.44 26.07
N VAL A 392 20.53 -7.36 24.89
CA VAL A 392 19.55 -6.33 24.60
C VAL A 392 18.29 -6.54 25.46
N LYS A 393 17.89 -5.51 26.18
CA LYS A 393 16.63 -5.48 26.93
C LYS A 393 15.48 -5.09 25.99
N TRP A 394 14.92 -6.08 25.32
CA TRP A 394 13.96 -5.88 24.24
C TRP A 394 12.69 -5.13 24.67
N ASP A 395 12.10 -5.52 25.81
CA ASP A 395 10.91 -4.90 26.37
C ASP A 395 11.11 -3.43 26.75
N ALA A 396 12.27 -3.07 27.26
CA ALA A 396 12.64 -1.69 27.60
C ALA A 396 12.77 -0.80 26.36
N ASN A 397 13.13 -1.37 25.21
CA ASN A 397 13.34 -0.65 23.97
C ASN A 397 12.09 -0.61 23.05
N ARG A 398 10.92 -1.08 23.50
CA ARG A 398 9.70 -1.14 22.71
C ARG A 398 9.27 0.22 22.14
N HIS A 399 9.39 1.28 22.92
CA HIS A 399 9.02 2.64 22.53
C HIS A 399 10.20 3.52 22.12
N THR A 400 11.40 2.94 22.00
CA THR A 400 12.56 3.70 21.54
C THR A 400 12.45 3.93 20.04
N CYS A 401 12.48 5.18 19.60
CA CYS A 401 12.49 5.59 18.20
C CYS A 401 13.58 6.64 18.00
N CYS A 402 14.30 6.54 16.89
CA CYS A 402 15.29 7.54 16.51
C CYS A 402 14.59 8.85 16.17
N PRO A 403 15.06 10.02 16.63
CA PRO A 403 14.46 11.30 16.29
C PRO A 403 14.38 11.58 14.78
N LEU A 404 15.20 10.94 13.96
CA LEU A 404 15.17 11.04 12.50
C LEU A 404 13.90 10.39 11.88
N ASP A 405 13.26 9.48 12.62
CA ASP A 405 12.07 8.74 12.18
C ASP A 405 10.78 9.18 12.90
N ASP A 406 10.87 10.05 13.90
CA ASP A 406 9.77 10.37 14.79
C ASP A 406 8.90 11.51 14.23
N TYR A 407 8.24 11.25 13.10
CA TYR A 407 7.31 12.19 12.45
C TYR A 407 5.94 12.23 13.12
N SER A 408 5.53 11.14 13.76
CA SER A 408 4.28 10.99 14.49
C SER A 408 4.56 10.45 15.90
N PRO A 409 4.95 11.32 16.86
CA PRO A 409 5.39 10.89 18.18
C PRO A 409 4.31 10.13 18.94
N VAL A 410 4.69 9.01 19.56
CA VAL A 410 3.79 8.17 20.35
C VAL A 410 3.21 8.96 21.52
N THR A 411 1.88 9.12 21.55
CA THR A 411 1.15 9.85 22.57
C THR A 411 1.21 9.15 23.94
N LEU A 412 0.97 9.89 25.03
CA LEU A 412 0.88 9.28 26.36
C LEU A 412 -0.27 8.27 26.45
N PHE A 413 -1.37 8.53 25.73
CA PHE A 413 -2.50 7.61 25.64
C PHE A 413 -2.10 6.29 24.97
N GLN A 414 -1.39 6.35 23.86
CA GLN A 414 -0.85 5.15 23.18
C GLN A 414 0.14 4.39 24.06
N LYS A 415 1.08 5.08 24.73
CA LYS A 415 2.02 4.45 25.66
C LYS A 415 1.28 3.69 26.76
N ALA A 416 0.22 4.29 27.31
CA ALA A 416 -0.61 3.65 28.32
C ALA A 416 -1.33 2.40 27.74
N ALA A 417 -1.93 2.52 26.55
CA ALA A 417 -2.60 1.40 25.86
C ALA A 417 -1.63 0.27 25.54
N HIS A 418 -0.45 0.58 24.99
CA HIS A 418 0.59 -0.43 24.71
C HIS A 418 1.10 -1.12 25.99
N ASN A 419 1.23 -0.39 27.10
CA ASN A 419 1.62 -0.99 28.38
C ASN A 419 0.53 -1.95 28.91
N VAL A 420 -0.76 -1.62 28.78
CA VAL A 420 -1.86 -2.54 29.11
C VAL A 420 -1.81 -3.78 28.25
N LEU A 421 -1.61 -3.62 26.93
CA LEU A 421 -1.45 -4.76 26.01
C LEU A 421 -0.20 -5.56 26.32
N ALA A 422 0.91 -4.93 26.74
CA ALA A 422 2.11 -5.63 27.15
C ALA A 422 1.89 -6.51 28.41
N VAL A 423 1.05 -6.06 29.35
CA VAL A 423 0.64 -6.90 30.47
C VAL A 423 -0.09 -8.13 29.97
N TYR A 424 -1.07 -7.97 29.06
CA TYR A 424 -1.82 -9.07 28.46
C TYR A 424 -0.95 -10.06 27.68
N GLU A 425 0.06 -9.55 26.94
CA GLU A 425 0.87 -10.33 25.99
C GLU A 425 2.12 -10.95 26.62
N THR A 426 2.82 -10.20 27.47
CA THR A 426 4.19 -10.51 27.88
C THR A 426 4.29 -10.81 29.37
N TYR A 427 3.76 -9.95 30.23
CA TYR A 427 3.97 -10.08 31.69
C TYR A 427 3.02 -11.08 32.34
N LEU A 428 1.74 -11.10 31.91
CA LEU A 428 0.76 -12.08 32.34
C LEU A 428 0.16 -12.76 31.12
N PRO A 429 0.84 -13.61 30.36
CA PRO A 429 0.43 -14.06 29.02
C PRO A 429 -0.98 -14.67 29.02
N LEU A 430 -1.98 -13.82 29.27
CA LEU A 430 -3.38 -14.17 29.43
C LEU A 430 -3.95 -14.84 28.17
N TRP A 431 -3.42 -14.47 27.01
CA TRP A 431 -3.80 -15.08 25.74
C TRP A 431 -3.52 -16.60 25.67
N ARG A 432 -2.73 -17.16 26.61
CA ARG A 432 -2.45 -18.60 26.69
C ARG A 432 -3.51 -19.38 27.45
N ILE A 433 -4.35 -18.73 28.23
CA ILE A 433 -5.33 -19.37 29.10
C ILE A 433 -6.77 -19.10 28.65
N PRO A 434 -7.73 -20.04 28.88
CA PRO A 434 -9.15 -19.82 28.62
C PRO A 434 -9.72 -18.66 29.46
N PRO A 435 -10.66 -17.83 28.90
CA PRO A 435 -11.19 -17.90 27.53
C PRO A 435 -10.34 -17.16 26.48
N PHE A 436 -9.28 -16.47 26.89
CA PHE A 436 -8.51 -15.57 25.99
C PHE A 436 -7.80 -16.33 24.86
N ASN A 437 -7.36 -17.58 25.09
CA ASN A 437 -6.76 -18.39 24.05
C ASN A 437 -7.76 -18.78 22.94
N TRP A 438 -9.04 -18.90 23.26
CA TRP A 438 -10.09 -19.13 22.25
C TRP A 438 -10.30 -17.86 21.42
N LEU A 439 -10.31 -16.70 22.08
CA LEU A 439 -10.40 -15.40 21.41
C LEU A 439 -9.22 -15.19 20.45
N ARG A 440 -8.00 -15.45 20.92
CA ARG A 440 -6.81 -15.38 20.11
C ARG A 440 -6.93 -16.25 18.85
N LYS A 441 -7.32 -17.53 19.03
CA LYS A 441 -7.50 -18.47 17.92
C LYS A 441 -8.60 -18.00 16.96
N ALA A 442 -9.70 -17.49 17.46
CA ALA A 442 -10.79 -16.94 16.64
C ALA A 442 -10.32 -15.70 15.85
N GLY A 443 -9.58 -14.78 16.49
CA GLY A 443 -9.01 -13.60 15.84
C GLY A 443 -8.02 -13.96 14.73
N ILE A 444 -7.10 -14.89 14.99
CA ILE A 444 -6.15 -15.40 13.98
C ILE A 444 -6.92 -16.03 12.79
N LYS A 445 -7.94 -16.87 13.07
CA LYS A 445 -8.76 -17.47 12.01
C LYS A 445 -9.53 -16.43 11.21
N PHE A 446 -10.06 -15.39 11.86
CA PHE A 446 -10.73 -14.30 11.17
C PHE A 446 -9.75 -13.51 10.30
N ALA A 447 -8.56 -13.19 10.83
CA ALA A 447 -7.52 -12.48 10.08
C ALA A 447 -7.12 -13.24 8.81
N MET A 448 -6.86 -14.55 8.92
CA MET A 448 -6.52 -15.38 7.74
C MET A 448 -7.67 -15.46 6.73
N ARG A 449 -8.92 -15.58 7.21
CA ARG A 449 -10.09 -15.55 6.33
C ARG A 449 -10.22 -14.22 5.59
N TYR A 450 -9.88 -13.09 6.24
CA TYR A 450 -9.94 -11.78 5.61
C TYR A 450 -8.77 -11.61 4.61
N ILE A 451 -7.56 -12.10 4.93
CA ILE A 451 -6.42 -12.14 3.99
C ILE A 451 -6.83 -12.89 2.72
N ASN A 452 -7.33 -14.12 2.84
CA ASN A 452 -7.79 -14.90 1.68
C ASN A 452 -8.92 -14.22 0.89
N SER A 453 -9.78 -13.47 1.55
CA SER A 453 -10.83 -12.68 0.89
C SER A 453 -10.24 -11.52 0.08
N GLU A 454 -9.22 -10.85 0.61
CA GLU A 454 -8.49 -9.79 -0.09
C GLU A 454 -7.78 -10.35 -1.33
N ASP A 455 -7.04 -11.45 -1.17
CA ASP A 455 -6.33 -12.11 -2.26
C ASP A 455 -7.27 -12.44 -3.43
N LEU A 456 -8.47 -12.97 -3.12
CA LEU A 456 -9.45 -13.32 -4.15
C LEU A 456 -10.09 -12.09 -4.81
N GLN A 457 -10.32 -11.02 -4.07
CA GLN A 457 -10.93 -9.79 -4.59
C GLN A 457 -9.96 -8.95 -5.41
N THR A 458 -8.66 -9.19 -5.26
CA THR A 458 -7.58 -8.45 -5.93
C THR A 458 -6.77 -9.32 -6.89
N ASN A 459 -7.22 -10.53 -7.17
CA ASN A 459 -6.48 -11.50 -7.98
C ASN A 459 -5.03 -11.68 -7.53
N TYR A 460 -4.82 -11.74 -6.21
CA TYR A 460 -3.51 -11.83 -5.56
C TYR A 460 -2.56 -10.65 -5.87
N ILE A 461 -3.05 -9.52 -6.34
CA ILE A 461 -2.25 -8.28 -6.44
C ILE A 461 -2.16 -7.64 -5.06
N ASP A 462 -3.27 -7.65 -4.30
CA ASP A 462 -3.47 -6.97 -3.02
C ASP A 462 -3.51 -5.44 -3.17
N ILE A 463 -3.96 -4.72 -2.14
CA ILE A 463 -4.16 -3.27 -2.27
C ILE A 463 -2.86 -2.49 -2.44
N GLY A 464 -1.75 -3.02 -1.94
CA GLY A 464 -0.46 -2.33 -2.02
C GLY A 464 0.74 -3.24 -1.74
N PRO A 465 1.97 -2.75 -1.96
CA PRO A 465 3.17 -3.59 -1.94
C PRO A 465 3.50 -4.16 -0.56
N VAL A 466 3.23 -3.42 0.52
CA VAL A 466 3.50 -3.88 1.89
C VAL A 466 2.55 -5.01 2.26
N ASN A 467 1.25 -4.83 2.03
CA ASN A 467 0.29 -5.87 2.34
C ASN A 467 0.45 -7.09 1.42
N LYS A 468 0.82 -6.89 0.14
CA LYS A 468 1.19 -7.94 -0.80
C LYS A 468 2.21 -8.91 -0.22
N THR A 469 3.32 -8.39 0.27
CA THR A 469 4.41 -9.19 0.82
C THR A 469 4.03 -9.86 2.15
N LEU A 470 3.28 -9.15 3.00
CA LEU A 470 2.79 -9.70 4.27
C LEU A 470 1.73 -10.78 4.07
N ASN A 471 0.80 -10.62 3.10
CA ASN A 471 -0.18 -11.64 2.77
C ASN A 471 0.52 -12.91 2.22
N MET A 472 1.47 -12.76 1.31
CA MET A 472 2.27 -13.87 0.78
C MET A 472 2.98 -14.65 1.90
N LEU A 473 3.57 -13.96 2.88
CA LEU A 473 4.19 -14.61 4.05
C LEU A 473 3.15 -15.28 4.95
N SER A 474 1.99 -14.64 5.16
CA SER A 474 0.91 -15.18 5.98
C SER A 474 0.35 -16.48 5.42
N VAL A 475 0.11 -16.52 4.11
CA VAL A 475 -0.35 -17.72 3.39
C VAL A 475 0.67 -18.85 3.50
N TRP A 476 1.96 -18.53 3.33
CA TRP A 476 3.04 -19.51 3.49
C TRP A 476 3.13 -20.07 4.92
N ALA A 477 3.02 -19.19 5.92
CA ALA A 477 3.06 -19.58 7.33
C ALA A 477 1.83 -20.42 7.75
N ASP A 478 0.62 -20.03 7.28
CA ASP A 478 -0.63 -20.77 7.55
C ASP A 478 -0.60 -22.20 6.97
N ALA A 479 0.07 -22.36 5.83
CA ALA A 479 0.31 -23.65 5.18
C ALA A 479 1.43 -24.49 5.81
N GLY A 480 1.90 -24.14 7.01
CA GLY A 480 2.99 -24.84 7.69
C GLY A 480 4.34 -24.67 7.00
N ASN A 481 4.60 -23.50 6.47
CA ASN A 481 5.81 -23.12 5.71
C ASN A 481 5.95 -23.85 4.37
N ALA A 482 4.80 -24.17 3.74
CA ALA A 482 4.78 -24.82 2.43
C ALA A 482 4.45 -23.80 1.32
N LYS A 483 5.08 -23.98 0.14
CA LYS A 483 4.77 -23.24 -1.08
C LYS A 483 3.54 -23.86 -1.76
N THR A 484 2.36 -23.46 -1.31
CA THR A 484 1.07 -23.90 -1.86
C THR A 484 0.72 -23.19 -3.17
N LYS A 485 -0.38 -23.57 -3.78
CA LYS A 485 -0.98 -22.87 -4.92
C LYS A 485 -1.18 -21.38 -4.62
N GLN A 486 -1.73 -21.02 -3.46
CA GLN A 486 -1.95 -19.62 -3.08
C GLN A 486 -0.63 -18.85 -3.00
N PHE A 487 0.42 -19.45 -2.45
CA PHE A 487 1.75 -18.86 -2.45
C PHE A 487 2.25 -18.55 -3.87
N TYR A 488 2.12 -19.50 -4.80
CA TYR A 488 2.54 -19.28 -6.18
C TYR A 488 1.65 -18.27 -6.92
N MET A 489 0.37 -18.17 -6.59
CA MET A 489 -0.51 -17.11 -7.10
C MET A 489 -0.01 -15.71 -6.67
N HIS A 490 0.46 -15.58 -5.42
CA HIS A 490 1.13 -14.36 -4.99
C HIS A 490 2.45 -14.12 -5.74
N ALA A 491 3.28 -15.15 -5.87
CA ALA A 491 4.57 -15.04 -6.57
C ALA A 491 4.40 -14.58 -8.04
N ALA A 492 3.37 -15.06 -8.72
CA ALA A 492 3.03 -14.67 -10.09
C ALA A 492 2.69 -13.17 -10.27
N ARG A 493 2.36 -12.49 -9.18
CA ARG A 493 2.00 -11.06 -9.16
C ARG A 493 3.11 -10.15 -8.60
N LEU A 494 4.28 -10.70 -8.27
CA LEU A 494 5.40 -9.88 -7.80
C LEU A 494 5.90 -8.92 -8.87
N ASP A 495 5.96 -9.38 -10.12
CA ASP A 495 6.43 -8.56 -11.24
C ASP A 495 5.51 -7.38 -11.57
N ASP A 496 4.24 -7.42 -11.16
CA ASP A 496 3.32 -6.27 -11.28
C ASP A 496 3.78 -5.06 -10.43
N TYR A 497 4.53 -5.30 -9.36
CA TYR A 497 5.07 -4.26 -8.48
C TYR A 497 6.50 -3.85 -8.82
N LEU A 498 7.18 -4.52 -9.75
CA LEU A 498 8.60 -4.28 -10.02
C LEU A 498 8.79 -3.45 -11.29
N TRP A 499 9.38 -2.29 -11.14
CA TRP A 499 9.76 -1.42 -12.26
C TRP A 499 11.26 -1.41 -12.45
N VAL A 500 11.70 -1.55 -13.70
CA VAL A 500 13.11 -1.47 -14.09
C VAL A 500 13.37 -0.13 -14.77
N ALA A 501 14.34 0.59 -14.24
CA ALA A 501 14.73 1.88 -14.77
C ALA A 501 16.26 2.00 -14.84
N GLU A 502 16.75 3.10 -15.34
CA GLU A 502 18.18 3.41 -15.41
C GLU A 502 18.87 3.39 -14.05
N ASP A 503 18.14 3.67 -12.96
CA ASP A 503 18.64 3.63 -11.58
C ASP A 503 18.66 2.21 -10.95
N GLY A 504 18.06 1.23 -11.60
CA GLY A 504 17.97 -0.16 -11.13
C GLY A 504 16.54 -0.70 -11.13
N MET A 505 16.28 -1.74 -10.33
CA MET A 505 14.95 -2.29 -10.11
C MET A 505 14.40 -1.87 -8.76
N LYS A 506 13.20 -1.31 -8.75
CA LYS A 506 12.47 -0.84 -7.56
C LYS A 506 11.12 -1.51 -7.40
N MET A 507 10.57 -1.47 -6.20
CA MET A 507 9.18 -1.84 -5.94
C MET A 507 8.32 -0.58 -5.93
N GLN A 508 7.24 -0.57 -6.71
CA GLN A 508 6.34 0.58 -6.88
C GLN A 508 5.32 0.68 -5.75
N GLY A 509 4.73 1.88 -5.57
CA GLY A 509 3.69 2.15 -4.58
C GLY A 509 2.36 1.42 -4.84
N TYR A 510 2.10 1.09 -6.10
CA TYR A 510 1.04 0.19 -6.59
C TYR A 510 1.62 -0.69 -7.70
N ASN A 511 0.78 -1.53 -8.31
CA ASN A 511 1.13 -2.24 -9.54
C ASN A 511 1.13 -1.32 -10.79
N GLY A 512 1.38 -0.04 -10.60
CA GLY A 512 1.43 1.04 -11.57
C GLY A 512 0.30 2.05 -11.40
N SER A 513 0.24 3.04 -12.30
CA SER A 513 -0.73 4.14 -12.34
C SER A 513 -1.51 4.21 -13.66
N GLN A 514 -1.67 3.08 -14.31
CA GLN A 514 -2.10 2.98 -15.71
C GLN A 514 -3.47 3.63 -15.98
N SER A 515 -4.45 3.35 -15.13
CA SER A 515 -5.80 3.89 -15.30
C SER A 515 -5.83 5.39 -15.02
N TRP A 516 -5.13 5.83 -14.01
CA TRP A 516 -4.97 7.23 -13.64
C TRP A 516 -4.33 8.03 -14.78
N ASP A 517 -3.13 7.65 -15.21
CA ASP A 517 -2.37 8.35 -16.26
C ASP A 517 -3.13 8.38 -17.59
N THR A 518 -3.74 7.25 -17.97
CA THR A 518 -4.49 7.15 -19.22
C THR A 518 -5.75 8.01 -19.21
N SER A 519 -6.44 8.11 -18.07
CA SER A 519 -7.62 8.96 -17.92
C SER A 519 -7.30 10.44 -18.03
N PHE A 520 -6.16 10.89 -17.52
CA PHE A 520 -5.70 12.27 -17.71
C PHE A 520 -5.22 12.53 -19.13
N ALA A 521 -4.45 11.61 -19.70
CA ALA A 521 -3.93 11.75 -21.06
C ALA A 521 -5.07 11.91 -22.09
N VAL A 522 -6.13 11.10 -21.99
CA VAL A 522 -7.26 11.20 -22.93
C VAL A 522 -8.03 12.50 -22.76
N GLN A 523 -8.21 12.98 -21.54
CA GLN A 523 -8.87 14.28 -21.34
C GLN A 523 -8.08 15.41 -21.98
N ALA A 524 -6.74 15.41 -21.85
CA ALA A 524 -5.90 16.41 -22.52
C ALA A 524 -6.05 16.37 -24.05
N VAL A 525 -6.13 15.18 -24.66
CA VAL A 525 -6.35 15.02 -26.10
C VAL A 525 -7.72 15.56 -26.52
N ILE A 526 -8.77 15.23 -25.73
CA ILE A 526 -10.14 15.65 -26.04
C ILE A 526 -10.32 17.16 -25.88
N GLU A 527 -9.86 17.73 -24.76
CA GLU A 527 -9.98 19.16 -24.48
C GLU A 527 -9.15 20.03 -25.44
N SER A 528 -8.09 19.49 -26.04
CA SER A 528 -7.35 20.17 -27.13
C SER A 528 -8.12 20.18 -28.47
N GLY A 529 -9.25 19.48 -28.57
CA GLY A 529 -10.04 19.33 -29.81
C GLY A 529 -9.42 18.39 -30.85
N MET A 530 -8.38 17.63 -30.50
CA MET A 530 -7.59 16.84 -31.46
C MET A 530 -7.95 15.34 -31.47
N GLY A 531 -9.00 14.92 -30.76
CA GLY A 531 -9.35 13.49 -30.66
C GLY A 531 -9.55 12.79 -32.01
N GLU A 532 -10.18 13.44 -32.99
CA GLU A 532 -10.35 12.89 -34.34
C GLU A 532 -9.07 12.94 -35.21
N GLU A 533 -8.07 13.76 -34.84
CA GLU A 533 -6.77 13.78 -35.52
C GLU A 533 -5.89 12.57 -35.13
N PHE A 534 -6.15 11.95 -33.95
CA PHE A 534 -5.39 10.82 -33.42
C PHE A 534 -6.30 9.60 -33.17
N PRO A 535 -6.93 9.04 -34.23
CA PRO A 535 -7.95 8.00 -34.07
C PRO A 535 -7.42 6.74 -33.38
N LEU A 536 -6.24 6.24 -33.78
CA LEU A 536 -5.65 5.04 -33.19
C LEU A 536 -5.34 5.21 -31.71
N LEU A 537 -4.84 6.37 -31.29
CA LEU A 537 -4.60 6.73 -29.90
C LEU A 537 -5.91 6.63 -29.08
N CYS A 538 -6.97 7.29 -29.55
CA CYS A 538 -8.26 7.32 -28.86
C CYS A 538 -8.95 5.96 -28.84
N GLN A 539 -8.88 5.17 -29.90
CA GLN A 539 -9.42 3.82 -29.96
C GLN A 539 -8.76 2.87 -28.97
N ARG A 540 -7.43 2.93 -28.85
CA ARG A 540 -6.67 2.12 -27.89
C ARG A 540 -6.97 2.54 -26.45
N ILE A 541 -7.05 3.85 -26.14
CA ILE A 541 -7.44 4.34 -24.81
C ILE A 541 -8.85 3.88 -24.45
N TYR A 542 -9.79 4.00 -25.39
CA TYR A 542 -11.17 3.51 -25.20
C TYR A 542 -11.17 2.04 -24.78
N THR A 543 -10.47 1.19 -25.53
CA THR A 543 -10.39 -0.24 -25.26
C THR A 543 -9.79 -0.52 -23.88
N PHE A 544 -8.72 0.20 -23.50
CA PHE A 544 -8.11 0.06 -22.19
C PHE A 544 -9.05 0.47 -21.06
N LEU A 545 -9.67 1.65 -21.12
CA LEU A 545 -10.59 2.13 -20.09
C LEU A 545 -11.86 1.26 -20.00
N GLU A 546 -12.35 0.75 -21.13
CA GLU A 546 -13.45 -0.21 -21.16
C GLU A 546 -13.12 -1.49 -20.38
N ARG A 547 -11.91 -2.05 -20.56
CA ARG A 547 -11.45 -3.27 -19.90
C ARG A 547 -11.03 -3.07 -18.46
N THR A 548 -10.69 -1.84 -18.07
CA THR A 548 -10.19 -1.52 -16.73
C THR A 548 -11.30 -1.20 -15.74
N GLN A 549 -12.50 -0.88 -16.19
CA GLN A 549 -13.65 -0.72 -15.29
C GLN A 549 -13.96 -2.03 -14.57
N ILE A 550 -14.10 -1.97 -13.24
CA ILE A 550 -14.40 -3.14 -12.42
C ILE A 550 -15.86 -3.57 -12.69
N LEU A 551 -16.01 -4.82 -13.10
CA LEU A 551 -17.31 -5.43 -13.40
C LEU A 551 -17.56 -6.63 -12.49
N SER A 552 -18.78 -7.18 -12.48
CA SER A 552 -19.04 -8.45 -11.82
C SER A 552 -18.50 -9.63 -12.63
N THR A 553 -18.19 -10.73 -11.98
CA THR A 553 -17.42 -11.86 -12.53
C THR A 553 -18.09 -12.68 -13.62
N GLU A 554 -19.38 -12.51 -13.88
CA GLU A 554 -20.03 -13.21 -15.01
C GLU A 554 -19.51 -12.70 -16.36
N VAL A 555 -18.97 -11.48 -16.39
CA VAL A 555 -18.52 -10.79 -17.62
C VAL A 555 -17.00 -10.80 -17.74
N SER A 556 -16.27 -10.78 -16.63
CA SER A 556 -14.80 -10.71 -16.62
C SER A 556 -14.20 -11.55 -15.50
N ARG A 557 -13.29 -12.46 -15.83
CA ARG A 557 -12.60 -13.30 -14.84
C ARG A 557 -11.55 -12.54 -14.00
N LEU A 558 -11.28 -11.28 -14.36
CA LEU A 558 -10.37 -10.39 -13.63
C LEU A 558 -11.08 -9.45 -12.66
N SER A 559 -12.40 -9.57 -12.53
CA SER A 559 -13.21 -8.70 -11.67
C SER A 559 -13.39 -9.30 -10.28
N VAL A 560 -13.82 -8.45 -9.34
CA VAL A 560 -14.17 -8.87 -7.99
C VAL A 560 -15.23 -9.98 -8.06
N PRO A 561 -15.02 -11.15 -7.42
CA PRO A 561 -16.01 -12.22 -7.44
C PRO A 561 -17.36 -11.72 -6.92
N MET A 562 -18.44 -11.98 -7.66
CA MET A 562 -19.78 -11.44 -7.42
C MET A 562 -20.28 -11.62 -5.98
N GLN A 563 -19.90 -12.74 -5.34
CA GLN A 563 -20.23 -12.99 -3.93
C GLN A 563 -19.72 -11.91 -2.97
N TYR A 564 -18.62 -11.22 -3.30
CA TYR A 564 -18.06 -10.15 -2.45
C TYR A 564 -18.74 -8.81 -2.65
N GLU A 565 -19.50 -8.62 -3.72
CA GLU A 565 -20.39 -7.46 -3.91
C GLU A 565 -21.69 -7.57 -3.08
N GLU A 566 -22.03 -8.77 -2.56
CA GLU A 566 -23.16 -8.95 -1.67
C GLU A 566 -22.97 -8.13 -0.38
N LEU A 567 -24.03 -7.48 0.08
CA LEU A 567 -24.02 -6.62 1.26
C LEU A 567 -23.47 -7.34 2.53
N ARG A 568 -23.77 -8.64 2.67
CA ARG A 568 -23.28 -9.44 3.80
C ARG A 568 -21.77 -9.57 3.78
N MET A 569 -21.18 -9.86 2.62
CA MET A 569 -19.73 -10.04 2.47
C MET A 569 -19.01 -8.70 2.56
N ARG A 570 -19.54 -7.64 1.94
CA ARG A 570 -19.00 -6.29 2.08
C ARG A 570 -18.97 -5.84 3.54
N LYS A 571 -20.05 -6.07 4.31
CA LYS A 571 -20.07 -5.77 5.75
C LYS A 571 -19.08 -6.62 6.54
N MET A 572 -18.91 -7.90 6.20
CA MET A 572 -17.99 -8.81 6.89
C MET A 572 -16.53 -8.39 6.70
N PHE A 573 -16.16 -7.98 5.50
CA PHE A 573 -14.80 -7.61 5.13
C PHE A 573 -14.60 -6.10 4.98
N PHE A 574 -15.51 -5.30 5.53
CA PHE A 574 -15.41 -3.83 5.56
C PHE A 574 -15.18 -3.19 4.17
N ARG A 575 -15.66 -3.83 3.09
CA ARG A 575 -15.55 -3.33 1.72
C ARG A 575 -16.73 -2.43 1.36
N HIS A 576 -16.49 -1.56 0.38
CA HIS A 576 -17.52 -0.77 -0.32
C HIS A 576 -17.96 -1.45 -1.63
N VAL A 577 -18.87 -0.81 -2.38
CA VAL A 577 -19.21 -1.20 -3.74
C VAL A 577 -17.99 -1.04 -4.62
N SER A 578 -17.67 -2.05 -5.44
CA SER A 578 -16.55 -2.01 -6.38
C SER A 578 -17.01 -1.98 -7.83
N MET A 579 -18.15 -2.61 -8.13
CA MET A 579 -18.68 -2.71 -9.48
C MET A 579 -19.03 -1.33 -10.06
N GLY A 580 -18.49 -1.03 -11.22
CA GLY A 580 -18.68 0.22 -11.96
C GLY A 580 -17.56 1.24 -11.78
N GLY A 581 -16.70 1.10 -10.77
CA GLY A 581 -15.58 2.01 -10.53
C GLY A 581 -14.34 1.70 -11.35
N TRP A 582 -13.41 2.64 -11.40
CA TRP A 582 -12.06 2.43 -11.94
C TRP A 582 -11.03 2.42 -10.82
N PRO A 583 -10.08 1.48 -10.84
CA PRO A 583 -8.94 1.45 -9.94
C PRO A 583 -7.86 2.43 -10.40
N PHE A 584 -6.83 2.61 -9.59
CA PHE A 584 -5.65 3.41 -9.94
C PHE A 584 -4.83 2.79 -11.08
N SER A 585 -4.76 1.48 -11.10
CA SER A 585 -3.92 0.68 -12.00
C SER A 585 -4.75 -0.15 -13.00
N THR A 586 -5.01 -1.40 -12.69
CA THR A 586 -5.69 -2.37 -13.54
C THR A 586 -6.95 -2.94 -12.86
N SER A 587 -7.92 -3.44 -13.63
CA SER A 587 -9.15 -4.04 -13.09
C SER A 587 -8.87 -5.17 -12.11
N ALA A 588 -7.80 -5.94 -12.31
CA ALA A 588 -7.41 -7.03 -11.43
C ALA A 588 -7.07 -6.59 -10.01
N HIS A 589 -6.68 -5.32 -9.80
CA HIS A 589 -6.44 -4.74 -8.48
C HIS A 589 -7.70 -4.70 -7.60
N GLY A 590 -8.89 -4.62 -8.19
CA GLY A 590 -10.17 -4.80 -7.50
C GLY A 590 -10.56 -3.73 -6.47
N TRP A 591 -9.79 -2.66 -6.31
CA TRP A 591 -10.08 -1.51 -5.46
C TRP A 591 -10.34 -0.27 -6.30
N PRO A 592 -11.60 0.15 -6.50
CA PRO A 592 -11.91 1.41 -7.17
C PRO A 592 -11.55 2.59 -6.27
N ILE A 593 -11.16 3.69 -6.90
CA ILE A 593 -10.84 4.95 -6.24
C ILE A 593 -11.80 6.02 -6.73
N SER A 594 -12.21 6.94 -5.88
CA SER A 594 -13.22 7.94 -6.22
C SER A 594 -12.78 8.85 -7.35
N ASP A 595 -11.55 9.38 -7.28
CA ASP A 595 -10.98 10.25 -8.31
C ASP A 595 -10.68 9.48 -9.61
N CYS A 596 -10.11 8.28 -9.54
CA CYS A 596 -9.90 7.45 -10.74
C CYS A 596 -11.21 7.06 -11.41
N THR A 597 -12.26 6.79 -10.63
CA THR A 597 -13.62 6.55 -11.16
C THR A 597 -14.15 7.81 -11.83
N ALA A 598 -13.96 8.98 -11.25
CA ALA A 598 -14.36 10.25 -11.81
C ALA A 598 -13.60 10.58 -13.10
N GLU A 599 -12.27 10.40 -13.10
CA GLU A 599 -11.43 10.68 -14.27
C GLU A 599 -11.71 9.68 -15.40
N GLY A 600 -11.88 8.38 -15.08
CA GLY A 600 -12.31 7.36 -16.05
C GLY A 600 -13.69 7.68 -16.67
N LEU A 601 -14.65 8.08 -15.84
CA LEU A 601 -15.98 8.52 -16.31
C LEU A 601 -15.87 9.72 -17.24
N LYS A 602 -15.09 10.75 -16.88
CA LYS A 602 -14.88 11.94 -17.74
C LYS A 602 -14.22 11.57 -19.07
N GLY A 603 -13.22 10.69 -19.02
CA GLY A 603 -12.53 10.17 -20.19
C GLY A 603 -13.50 9.44 -21.14
N MET A 604 -14.31 8.51 -20.62
CA MET A 604 -15.28 7.78 -21.41
C MET A 604 -16.37 8.69 -21.98
N LEU A 605 -16.90 9.61 -21.18
CA LEU A 605 -17.87 10.62 -21.66
C LEU A 605 -17.31 11.50 -22.80
N GLY A 606 -16.01 11.72 -22.82
CA GLY A 606 -15.34 12.45 -23.90
C GLY A 606 -15.06 11.60 -25.13
N LEU A 607 -14.72 10.32 -24.96
CA LEU A 607 -14.38 9.39 -26.05
C LEU A 607 -15.60 8.92 -26.84
N LEU A 608 -16.69 8.56 -26.18
CA LEU A 608 -17.88 7.97 -26.81
C LEU A 608 -18.47 8.81 -27.96
N PRO A 609 -18.45 10.15 -27.96
CA PRO A 609 -18.91 10.97 -29.09
C PRO A 609 -18.00 10.92 -30.32
N LEU A 610 -16.72 10.54 -30.19
CA LEU A 610 -15.79 10.53 -31.31
C LEU A 610 -16.19 9.49 -32.36
N LYS A 611 -16.12 9.88 -33.64
CA LYS A 611 -16.43 8.98 -34.76
C LYS A 611 -15.50 7.77 -34.76
N CYS A 612 -14.20 8.01 -34.58
CA CYS A 612 -13.20 6.95 -34.56
C CYS A 612 -13.43 5.91 -33.45
N VAL A 613 -13.96 6.34 -32.29
CA VAL A 613 -14.29 5.43 -31.17
C VAL A 613 -15.57 4.63 -31.48
N ARG A 614 -16.59 5.26 -32.05
CA ARG A 614 -17.83 4.57 -32.46
C ARG A 614 -17.60 3.46 -33.47
N GLU A 615 -16.56 3.56 -34.28
CA GLU A 615 -16.20 2.55 -35.29
C GLU A 615 -15.63 1.25 -34.65
N VAL A 616 -15.07 1.32 -33.44
CA VAL A 616 -14.50 0.17 -32.71
C VAL A 616 -15.36 -0.26 -31.51
N SER A 617 -16.25 0.61 -31.06
CA SER A 617 -17.18 0.30 -29.97
C SER A 617 -18.25 -0.68 -30.51
N ASP A 618 -18.23 -1.89 -29.99
CA ASP A 618 -19.18 -2.96 -30.33
C ASP A 618 -20.48 -2.90 -29.50
N GLY A 619 -20.75 -1.76 -28.84
CA GLY A 619 -21.90 -1.55 -27.97
C GLY A 619 -21.82 -2.19 -26.59
N ARG A 620 -20.72 -2.85 -26.25
CA ARG A 620 -20.51 -3.44 -24.92
C ARG A 620 -20.42 -2.39 -23.81
N PHE A 621 -19.90 -1.20 -24.11
CA PHE A 621 -19.90 -0.09 -23.19
C PHE A 621 -21.15 0.78 -23.35
N GLY A 622 -22.25 0.35 -22.73
CA GLY A 622 -23.52 1.07 -22.76
C GLY A 622 -23.72 2.03 -21.58
N ASP A 623 -24.84 2.77 -21.59
CA ASP A 623 -25.20 3.74 -20.55
C ASP A 623 -25.20 3.15 -19.13
N GLN A 624 -25.52 1.85 -18.98
CA GLN A 624 -25.52 1.19 -17.67
C GLN A 624 -24.17 1.27 -17.00
N ARG A 625 -23.08 1.11 -17.74
CA ARG A 625 -21.72 1.20 -17.19
C ARG A 625 -21.36 2.62 -16.71
N LEU A 626 -21.88 3.66 -17.41
CA LEU A 626 -21.79 5.04 -16.94
C LEU A 626 -22.63 5.26 -15.67
N PHE A 627 -23.82 4.66 -15.60
CA PHE A 627 -24.71 4.75 -14.43
C PHE A 627 -24.06 4.04 -13.21
N ASP A 628 -23.43 2.89 -13.41
CA ASP A 628 -22.74 2.18 -12.35
C ASP A 628 -21.59 3.01 -11.77
N ALA A 629 -20.82 3.70 -12.62
CA ALA A 629 -19.76 4.60 -12.16
C ALA A 629 -20.30 5.77 -11.33
N VAL A 630 -21.41 6.38 -11.77
CA VAL A 630 -22.10 7.44 -11.01
C VAL A 630 -22.63 6.90 -9.69
N ASN A 631 -23.18 5.68 -9.67
CA ASN A 631 -23.65 5.04 -8.45
C ASN A 631 -22.52 4.82 -7.44
N VAL A 632 -21.32 4.42 -7.91
CA VAL A 632 -20.12 4.32 -7.07
C VAL A 632 -19.75 5.69 -6.50
N LEU A 633 -19.62 6.71 -7.33
CA LEU A 633 -19.27 8.07 -6.89
C LEU A 633 -20.22 8.59 -5.83
N LEU A 634 -21.54 8.53 -6.08
CA LEU A 634 -22.53 8.99 -5.11
C LEU A 634 -22.53 8.17 -3.82
N SER A 635 -22.19 6.87 -3.90
CA SER A 635 -22.08 6.03 -2.71
C SER A 635 -20.84 6.33 -1.85
N TYR A 636 -19.82 6.97 -2.43
CA TYR A 636 -18.57 7.30 -1.77
C TYR A 636 -18.56 8.71 -1.14
N GLN A 637 -19.61 9.49 -1.35
CA GLN A 637 -19.71 10.82 -0.75
C GLN A 637 -19.78 10.71 0.78
N ASN A 638 -18.92 11.44 1.47
CA ASN A 638 -18.90 11.54 2.93
C ASN A 638 -19.99 12.48 3.46
N ALA A 639 -20.27 12.39 4.76
CA ALA A 639 -21.28 13.23 5.42
C ALA A 639 -20.95 14.74 5.40
N ASP A 640 -19.67 15.10 5.20
CA ASP A 640 -19.22 16.49 5.02
C ASP A 640 -19.40 17.00 3.59
N GLY A 641 -19.92 16.16 2.69
CA GLY A 641 -20.13 16.47 1.27
C GLY A 641 -18.92 16.20 0.37
N GLY A 642 -17.75 15.88 0.92
CA GLY A 642 -16.53 15.57 0.18
C GLY A 642 -16.37 14.09 -0.15
N TRP A 643 -15.28 13.78 -0.83
CA TRP A 643 -14.89 12.40 -1.18
C TRP A 643 -13.50 12.07 -0.63
N ALA A 644 -13.40 10.90 0.01
CA ALA A 644 -12.14 10.25 0.31
C ALA A 644 -11.66 9.43 -0.91
N THR A 645 -10.49 8.76 -0.79
CA THR A 645 -9.93 8.01 -1.91
C THR A 645 -10.70 6.72 -2.21
N TYR A 646 -10.80 5.80 -1.26
CA TYR A 646 -11.30 4.43 -1.49
C TYR A 646 -12.70 4.16 -0.96
N GLU A 647 -13.12 4.85 0.09
CA GLU A 647 -14.34 4.53 0.83
C GLU A 647 -14.86 5.75 1.59
N ASN A 648 -16.12 5.67 2.05
CA ASN A 648 -16.57 6.62 3.05
C ASN A 648 -15.73 6.53 4.31
N ASN A 649 -15.45 7.67 4.91
CA ASN A 649 -14.84 7.73 6.22
C ASN A 649 -15.76 7.06 7.27
N ARG A 650 -15.25 6.05 7.96
CA ARG A 650 -15.94 5.31 9.03
C ARG A 650 -15.38 5.64 10.41
N GLY A 651 -14.23 6.31 10.46
CA GLY A 651 -13.51 6.65 11.67
C GLY A 651 -13.75 8.08 12.12
N TYR A 652 -13.11 8.45 13.22
CA TYR A 652 -13.14 9.78 13.78
C TYR A 652 -11.72 10.32 13.87
N GLY A 653 -11.52 11.63 13.79
CA GLY A 653 -10.19 12.27 13.85
C GLY A 653 -9.36 11.88 15.08
N PHE A 654 -10.00 11.55 16.21
CA PHE A 654 -9.28 11.11 17.40
C PHE A 654 -8.60 9.73 17.26
N TYR A 655 -8.87 8.96 16.15
CA TYR A 655 -8.14 7.70 15.88
C TYR A 655 -6.67 7.95 15.59
N GLU A 656 -6.31 9.13 15.10
CA GLU A 656 -4.92 9.51 14.89
C GLU A 656 -4.11 9.53 16.20
N TRP A 657 -4.78 9.69 17.36
CA TRP A 657 -4.13 9.57 18.68
C TRP A 657 -3.64 8.14 18.98
N MET A 658 -4.09 7.17 18.21
CA MET A 658 -3.69 5.75 18.30
C MET A 658 -2.87 5.29 17.11
N ASN A 659 -2.34 6.21 16.29
CA ASN A 659 -1.50 5.86 15.17
C ASN A 659 -0.29 5.02 15.64
N PRO A 660 -0.18 3.74 15.25
CA PRO A 660 0.87 2.86 15.75
C PRO A 660 2.20 3.05 15.05
N SER A 661 2.30 3.96 14.09
CA SER A 661 3.50 4.24 13.31
C SER A 661 4.11 5.59 13.69
N GLU A 662 5.38 5.60 14.03
CA GLU A 662 6.14 6.81 14.26
C GLU A 662 6.53 7.50 12.93
N VAL A 663 6.67 6.72 11.86
CA VAL A 663 7.20 7.18 10.54
C VAL A 663 6.15 7.84 9.69
N PHE A 664 4.87 7.52 9.88
CA PHE A 664 3.76 7.99 9.07
C PHE A 664 2.70 8.67 9.93
N GLY A 665 2.42 9.94 9.65
CA GLY A 665 1.28 10.67 10.24
C GLY A 665 0.00 10.48 9.44
N ASP A 666 -1.14 10.77 10.07
CA ASP A 666 -2.48 10.84 9.45
C ASP A 666 -2.85 9.64 8.58
N ILE A 667 -2.55 8.43 9.08
CA ILE A 667 -2.79 7.16 8.36
C ILE A 667 -3.98 6.35 8.89
N MET A 668 -4.67 6.84 9.92
CA MET A 668 -5.70 6.02 10.60
C MET A 668 -7.03 6.08 9.88
N ILE A 669 -7.37 7.20 9.27
CA ILE A 669 -8.65 7.40 8.56
C ILE A 669 -8.42 7.99 7.16
N ASP A 670 -9.37 7.73 6.26
CA ASP A 670 -9.37 8.29 4.91
C ASP A 670 -10.21 9.57 4.90
N TYR A 671 -9.56 10.72 4.88
CA TYR A 671 -10.22 12.04 4.92
C TYR A 671 -10.87 12.39 3.58
N SER A 672 -11.75 13.39 3.58
CA SER A 672 -12.17 14.04 2.33
C SER A 672 -11.03 14.88 1.76
N TYR A 673 -10.66 14.64 0.50
CA TYR A 673 -9.59 15.35 -0.19
C TYR A 673 -10.12 16.30 -1.24
N VAL A 674 -9.41 17.40 -1.48
CA VAL A 674 -9.77 18.39 -2.51
C VAL A 674 -9.73 17.76 -3.89
N GLU A 675 -8.71 16.96 -4.18
CA GLU A 675 -8.51 16.26 -5.44
C GLU A 675 -9.69 15.32 -5.76
N CYS A 676 -10.02 14.43 -4.83
CA CYS A 676 -11.10 13.47 -4.99
C CYS A 676 -12.46 14.16 -5.11
N SER A 677 -12.70 15.19 -4.29
CA SER A 677 -13.95 15.95 -4.31
C SER A 677 -14.12 16.73 -5.60
N SER A 678 -13.08 17.43 -6.08
CA SER A 678 -13.13 18.18 -7.34
C SER A 678 -13.29 17.25 -8.55
N ALA A 679 -12.63 16.11 -8.56
CA ALA A 679 -12.76 15.09 -9.60
C ALA A 679 -14.19 14.56 -9.66
N ALA A 680 -14.77 14.15 -8.51
CA ALA A 680 -16.13 13.64 -8.43
C ALA A 680 -17.18 14.68 -8.88
N MET A 681 -17.08 15.90 -8.36
CA MET A 681 -18.03 16.99 -8.71
C MET A 681 -17.99 17.31 -10.21
N THR A 682 -16.79 17.41 -10.80
CA THR A 682 -16.65 17.72 -12.24
C THR A 682 -17.14 16.57 -13.14
N ALA A 683 -16.92 15.32 -12.71
CA ALA A 683 -17.43 14.15 -13.42
C ALA A 683 -18.96 14.06 -13.36
N LEU A 684 -19.55 14.24 -12.19
CA LEU A 684 -20.99 14.23 -11.99
C LEU A 684 -21.67 15.36 -12.78
N LYS A 685 -21.08 16.56 -12.82
CA LYS A 685 -21.54 17.66 -13.66
C LYS A 685 -21.53 17.27 -15.14
N LYS A 686 -20.40 16.82 -15.68
CA LYS A 686 -20.25 16.41 -17.08
C LYS A 686 -21.22 15.28 -17.45
N PHE A 687 -21.46 14.35 -16.53
CA PHE A 687 -22.43 13.28 -16.70
C PHE A 687 -23.87 13.82 -16.75
N SER A 688 -24.27 14.69 -15.83
CA SER A 688 -25.63 15.23 -15.74
C SER A 688 -26.04 16.04 -16.97
N GLU A 689 -25.09 16.65 -17.69
CA GLU A 689 -25.32 17.36 -18.94
C GLU A 689 -25.75 16.39 -20.06
N LYS A 690 -25.28 15.15 -20.04
CA LYS A 690 -25.60 14.11 -21.05
C LYS A 690 -26.76 13.20 -20.63
N HIS A 691 -26.88 12.93 -19.33
CA HIS A 691 -27.87 12.02 -18.76
C HIS A 691 -28.67 12.71 -17.64
N PRO A 692 -29.48 13.76 -17.94
CA PRO A 692 -30.13 14.61 -16.94
C PRO A 692 -31.21 13.89 -16.11
N GLY A 693 -31.62 12.68 -16.50
CA GLY A 693 -32.64 11.89 -15.80
C GLY A 693 -32.09 10.95 -14.71
N HIS A 694 -30.81 10.58 -14.77
CA HIS A 694 -30.25 9.60 -13.84
C HIS A 694 -29.82 10.27 -12.53
N ARG A 695 -30.48 9.90 -11.42
CA ARG A 695 -30.17 10.37 -10.05
C ARG A 695 -30.00 11.91 -9.95
N ALA A 696 -30.74 12.66 -10.76
CA ALA A 696 -30.57 14.09 -10.92
C ALA A 696 -30.74 14.90 -9.62
N ALA A 697 -31.56 14.44 -8.69
CA ALA A 697 -31.74 15.10 -7.39
C ALA A 697 -30.48 14.96 -6.53
N GLU A 698 -29.88 13.77 -6.48
CA GLU A 698 -28.69 13.48 -5.69
C GLU A 698 -27.43 14.13 -6.27
N ILE A 699 -27.33 14.24 -7.60
CA ILE A 699 -26.21 14.93 -8.27
C ILE A 699 -26.25 16.45 -8.02
N ARG A 700 -27.45 17.04 -7.85
CA ARG A 700 -27.61 18.49 -7.61
C ARG A 700 -27.52 18.89 -6.14
N GLY A 701 -27.81 17.98 -5.21
CA GLY A 701 -27.79 18.20 -3.78
C GLY A 701 -26.42 18.04 -3.20
#